data_8e1dc0c3dfd1f482b14436fce3fedd21
#
_entry.id   8e1dc0c3dfd1f482b14436fce3fedd21
#
_cell.length_a   1.000
_cell.length_b   1.000
_cell.length_c   1.000
_cell.angle_alpha   90.00
_cell.angle_beta   90.00
_cell.angle_gamma   90.00
#
_symmetry.space_group_name_H-M   'P 1'
#
loop_
_entity.id
_entity.type
_entity.pdbx_description
1 polymer ?
#
loop_
_entity_poly.entity_id
_entity_poly.type
_entity_poly.pdbx_seq_one_letter_code
_entity_poly.pdbx_strand_id
1 'polypeptide(L)'
;MAELLEVQNLSVSFETPKGEVQAVRDVSFTLHTGEVLAVVGESGSGKSALCKAVMKLLPASGRIRAGGIYINGTDISRFGEREMHKLRGKLFSMVFQDPMTSLNPTMTIGAQIAEAVRVHDPKLTRRQIYDRAAELMQLVEIDRAQERMHLYPHHFSGGMRQRCVMAIALAGNPTILFADEPTTALDVTIQAQILGLFRKIQQDLGMATVFVTHDLNVAAEAADRVAVMYAGKIVEIGTTEEIFRDPRHPYTWGLLRSLPVYGRGQETLYTIPGLPPTLLNPPKGDAFACRNPYALAIDYEEEPPLFRVSDTHYAATWLLDERAPKITPPVRKTADLPPYSHSVREEQEILLDVRHLTHVFPLDKKTTFKAVDDVSFQIKRGEIFGLIGESGSGKSTVARLIMNLYRPNVGTAVAGKKQFFGQNLSGGDQSHSAGRILYKGIDINDPILFRQHKKMLQTTRQIIFQDSNSSLNQRMRVWDIITEPLRIQHIVPPRGSLWAEAKFQMHYVGLDEAYLNRYPAELSGGQRQRVAIARALSMEPELLVADEPVASLDVSIQAQIVNLFRHLQQEHGFSFLFIAHDLAMVEFLCDRVGVMYQGKLVETGETRELFANPRHPYTKALLSAMPKGGSRFGEMLV
;
A
#
# COMPACT_ATOMS: atom_id res chain seq x y z
N MET A 1 32.59 -10.56 2.45
CA MET A 1 31.92 -10.93 1.18
C MET A 1 32.51 -10.07 0.07
N ALA A 2 32.53 -10.54 -1.19
CA ALA A 2 33.06 -9.72 -2.30
C ALA A 2 32.07 -8.62 -2.65
N GLU A 3 32.55 -7.41 -2.92
CA GLU A 3 31.74 -6.29 -3.39
C GLU A 3 31.32 -6.53 -4.84
N LEU A 4 30.01 -6.60 -5.09
CA LEU A 4 29.45 -6.87 -6.40
C LEU A 4 29.04 -5.58 -7.12
N LEU A 5 28.36 -4.67 -6.38
CA LEU A 5 27.95 -3.36 -6.85
C LEU A 5 28.41 -2.30 -5.84
N GLU A 6 29.05 -1.25 -6.33
CA GLU A 6 29.42 -0.08 -5.56
C GLU A 6 28.87 1.17 -6.25
N VAL A 7 28.14 1.97 -5.51
CA VAL A 7 27.62 3.27 -5.93
C VAL A 7 28.32 4.33 -5.11
N GLN A 8 28.95 5.30 -5.78
CA GLN A 8 29.73 6.37 -5.15
C GLN A 8 29.17 7.74 -5.52
N ASN A 9 28.77 8.53 -4.51
CA ASN A 9 28.35 9.93 -4.61
C ASN A 9 27.35 10.19 -5.75
N LEU A 10 26.43 9.23 -5.98
CA LEU A 10 25.48 9.29 -7.09
C LEU A 10 24.45 10.40 -6.88
N SER A 11 24.33 11.27 -7.89
CA SER A 11 23.34 12.35 -7.91
C SER A 11 22.51 12.29 -9.19
N VAL A 12 21.18 12.36 -9.05
CA VAL A 12 20.22 12.25 -10.16
C VAL A 12 19.21 13.37 -10.07
N SER A 13 18.97 14.04 -11.19
CA SER A 13 17.98 15.11 -11.30
C SER A 13 17.01 14.87 -12.44
N PHE A 14 15.81 15.44 -12.30
CA PHE A 14 14.78 15.46 -13.34
C PHE A 14 14.46 16.90 -13.74
N GLU A 15 14.48 17.18 -15.04
CA GLU A 15 14.05 18.45 -15.59
C GLU A 15 12.52 18.50 -15.63
N THR A 16 11.93 19.50 -14.98
CA THR A 16 10.49 19.73 -14.95
C THR A 16 10.16 21.16 -15.40
N PRO A 17 8.92 21.46 -15.81
CA PRO A 17 8.52 22.83 -16.16
C PRO A 17 8.72 23.87 -15.03
N LYS A 18 8.79 23.38 -13.77
CA LYS A 18 9.00 24.24 -12.58
C LYS A 18 10.46 24.38 -12.18
N GLY A 19 11.38 23.65 -12.84
CA GLY A 19 12.80 23.63 -12.54
C GLY A 19 13.35 22.21 -12.38
N GLU A 20 14.58 22.12 -11.90
CA GLU A 20 15.32 20.86 -11.70
C GLU A 20 15.00 20.26 -10.33
N VAL A 21 14.50 19.02 -10.32
CA VAL A 21 14.22 18.26 -9.10
C VAL A 21 15.38 17.31 -8.82
N GLN A 22 16.05 17.45 -7.67
CA GLN A 22 17.21 16.65 -7.26
C GLN A 22 16.73 15.36 -6.56
N ALA A 23 16.34 14.35 -7.32
CA ALA A 23 15.72 13.14 -6.77
C ALA A 23 16.66 12.23 -6.01
N VAL A 24 17.96 12.22 -6.36
CA VAL A 24 19.03 11.50 -5.64
C VAL A 24 20.18 12.47 -5.44
N ARG A 25 20.69 12.55 -4.23
CA ARG A 25 21.66 13.55 -3.79
C ARG A 25 22.78 12.87 -3.04
N ASP A 26 23.95 12.74 -3.69
CA ASP A 26 25.19 12.25 -3.07
C ASP A 26 25.02 10.89 -2.35
N VAL A 27 24.43 9.91 -3.03
CA VAL A 27 24.15 8.58 -2.47
C VAL A 27 25.32 7.64 -2.72
N SER A 28 25.81 7.00 -1.64
CA SER A 28 26.85 5.97 -1.70
C SER A 28 26.40 4.73 -0.93
N PHE A 29 26.57 3.55 -1.52
CA PHE A 29 26.36 2.26 -0.87
C PHE A 29 27.05 1.14 -1.62
N THR A 30 27.25 0.00 -0.94
CA THR A 30 27.78 -1.23 -1.51
C THR A 30 26.76 -2.36 -1.41
N LEU A 31 26.78 -3.28 -2.37
CA LEU A 31 26.01 -4.53 -2.35
C LEU A 31 26.98 -5.70 -2.54
N HIS A 32 26.89 -6.68 -1.65
CA HIS A 32 27.74 -7.86 -1.68
C HIS A 32 27.08 -9.03 -2.41
N THR A 33 27.87 -10.00 -2.84
CA THR A 33 27.35 -11.21 -3.49
C THR A 33 26.41 -11.97 -2.54
N GLY A 34 25.22 -12.30 -3.02
CA GLY A 34 24.20 -13.03 -2.26
C GLY A 34 23.53 -12.22 -1.14
N GLU A 35 23.76 -10.91 -1.07
CA GLU A 35 23.15 -10.01 -0.07
C GLU A 35 21.80 -9.47 -0.55
N VAL A 36 20.89 -9.26 0.40
CA VAL A 36 19.66 -8.48 0.20
C VAL A 36 19.79 -7.15 0.93
N LEU A 37 19.90 -6.05 0.17
CA LEU A 37 19.88 -4.69 0.68
C LEU A 37 18.48 -4.10 0.48
N ALA A 38 17.76 -3.80 1.56
CA ALA A 38 16.51 -3.05 1.47
C ALA A 38 16.77 -1.54 1.42
N VAL A 39 16.10 -0.84 0.52
CA VAL A 39 16.06 0.62 0.46
C VAL A 39 14.66 1.08 0.87
N VAL A 40 14.54 1.71 2.05
CA VAL A 40 13.26 2.10 2.65
C VAL A 40 13.14 3.62 2.80
N GLY A 41 11.91 4.13 2.89
CA GLY A 41 11.63 5.56 3.09
C GLY A 41 10.27 5.97 2.53
N GLU A 42 9.83 7.20 2.80
CA GLU A 42 8.58 7.75 2.30
C GLU A 42 8.56 7.85 0.76
N SER A 43 7.35 7.94 0.18
CA SER A 43 7.16 8.17 -1.26
C SER A 43 7.85 9.47 -1.70
N GLY A 44 8.51 9.46 -2.86
CA GLY A 44 9.28 10.60 -3.33
C GLY A 44 10.66 10.76 -2.69
N SER A 45 11.12 9.86 -1.81
CA SER A 45 12.47 9.92 -1.23
C SER A 45 13.60 9.59 -2.22
N GLY A 46 13.28 9.13 -3.45
CA GLY A 46 14.25 8.87 -4.51
C GLY A 46 14.58 7.38 -4.76
N LYS A 47 13.98 6.44 -4.05
CA LYS A 47 14.27 4.98 -4.11
C LYS A 47 14.23 4.40 -5.52
N SER A 48 13.10 4.54 -6.21
CA SER A 48 12.94 4.05 -7.58
C SER A 48 13.85 4.79 -8.59
N ALA A 49 14.12 6.08 -8.35
CA ALA A 49 15.05 6.86 -9.17
C ALA A 49 16.48 6.34 -9.03
N LEU A 50 16.89 5.96 -7.82
CA LEU A 50 18.19 5.34 -7.55
C LEU A 50 18.36 4.03 -8.33
N CYS A 51 17.40 3.11 -8.24
CA CYS A 51 17.44 1.83 -8.97
C CYS A 51 17.49 2.04 -10.50
N LYS A 52 16.61 2.91 -11.02
CA LYS A 52 16.59 3.24 -12.45
C LYS A 52 17.88 3.92 -12.92
N ALA A 53 18.51 4.74 -12.08
CA ALA A 53 19.79 5.37 -12.40
C ALA A 53 20.93 4.34 -12.52
N VAL A 54 21.03 3.40 -11.58
CA VAL A 54 22.03 2.33 -11.62
C VAL A 54 21.89 1.50 -12.90
N MET A 55 20.66 1.19 -13.31
CA MET A 55 20.37 0.44 -14.54
C MET A 55 20.35 1.31 -15.80
N LYS A 56 20.57 2.63 -15.69
CA LYS A 56 20.42 3.60 -16.79
C LYS A 56 19.06 3.50 -17.52
N LEU A 57 17.98 3.38 -16.73
CA LEU A 57 16.60 3.35 -17.20
C LEU A 57 15.84 4.63 -16.84
N LEU A 58 16.55 5.74 -16.65
CA LEU A 58 15.94 7.05 -16.41
C LEU A 58 15.17 7.50 -17.68
N PRO A 59 13.99 8.14 -17.52
CA PRO A 59 13.30 8.76 -18.65
C PRO A 59 14.13 9.93 -19.23
N ALA A 60 13.73 10.44 -20.38
CA ALA A 60 14.44 11.50 -21.08
C ALA A 60 14.64 12.81 -20.25
N SER A 61 13.77 13.06 -19.28
CA SER A 61 13.88 14.19 -18.34
C SER A 61 14.87 13.94 -17.20
N GLY A 62 15.30 12.67 -16.97
CA GLY A 62 16.18 12.28 -15.87
C GLY A 62 17.65 12.19 -16.31
N ARG A 63 18.55 12.74 -15.50
CA ARG A 63 20.01 12.72 -15.77
C ARG A 63 20.80 12.39 -14.52
N ILE A 64 21.85 11.56 -14.68
CA ILE A 64 22.92 11.41 -13.69
C ILE A 64 23.80 12.67 -13.78
N ARG A 65 23.89 13.40 -12.68
CA ARG A 65 24.67 14.65 -12.59
C ARG A 65 26.09 14.40 -12.09
N ALA A 66 26.25 13.49 -11.16
CA ALA A 66 27.56 13.16 -10.57
C ALA A 66 27.56 11.72 -10.05
N GLY A 67 28.74 11.23 -9.70
CA GLY A 67 28.96 9.94 -9.08
C GLY A 67 29.40 8.84 -10.01
N GLY A 68 29.80 7.71 -9.42
CA GLY A 68 30.26 6.49 -10.08
C GLY A 68 29.37 5.29 -9.77
N ILE A 69 29.27 4.36 -10.71
CA ILE A 69 28.59 3.08 -10.54
C ILE A 69 29.59 2.00 -10.99
N TYR A 70 29.99 1.16 -10.06
CA TYR A 70 31.01 0.13 -10.31
C TYR A 70 30.37 -1.25 -10.10
N ILE A 71 30.61 -2.17 -11.02
CA ILE A 71 30.19 -3.57 -10.91
C ILE A 71 31.41 -4.44 -11.08
N ASN A 72 31.73 -5.27 -10.06
CA ASN A 72 32.97 -6.04 -9.99
C ASN A 72 34.20 -5.17 -10.29
N GLY A 73 34.22 -3.93 -9.75
CA GLY A 73 35.30 -2.95 -9.97
C GLY A 73 35.33 -2.26 -11.35
N THR A 74 34.39 -2.59 -12.24
CA THR A 74 34.28 -1.95 -13.56
C THR A 74 33.32 -0.76 -13.50
N ASP A 75 33.81 0.43 -13.87
CA ASP A 75 32.96 1.64 -13.96
C ASP A 75 32.01 1.56 -15.16
N ILE A 76 30.71 1.46 -14.87
CA ILE A 76 29.66 1.45 -15.87
C ILE A 76 28.98 2.82 -16.06
N SER A 77 29.41 3.85 -15.29
CA SER A 77 28.80 5.18 -15.33
C SER A 77 28.86 5.81 -16.73
N ARG A 78 29.89 5.46 -17.49
CA ARG A 78 30.17 6.00 -18.83
C ARG A 78 29.67 5.10 -19.96
N PHE A 79 29.16 3.91 -19.66
CA PHE A 79 28.66 2.98 -20.70
C PHE A 79 27.53 3.58 -21.51
N GLY A 80 27.60 3.40 -22.83
CA GLY A 80 26.53 3.75 -23.75
C GLY A 80 25.42 2.69 -23.76
N GLU A 81 24.32 2.97 -24.45
CA GLU A 81 23.15 2.06 -24.50
C GLU A 81 23.49 0.67 -25.04
N ARG A 82 24.40 0.58 -26.02
CA ARG A 82 24.84 -0.71 -26.59
C ARG A 82 25.57 -1.60 -25.57
N GLU A 83 26.34 -1.00 -24.69
CA GLU A 83 27.07 -1.69 -23.63
C GLU A 83 26.10 -2.11 -22.50
N MET A 84 25.24 -1.19 -22.09
CA MET A 84 24.21 -1.46 -21.08
C MET A 84 23.24 -2.56 -21.52
N HIS A 85 22.88 -2.61 -22.80
CA HIS A 85 22.02 -3.67 -23.34
C HIS A 85 22.62 -5.08 -23.15
N LYS A 86 23.95 -5.22 -23.17
CA LYS A 86 24.62 -6.51 -22.92
C LYS A 86 24.60 -6.92 -21.45
N LEU A 87 24.50 -5.95 -20.55
CA LEU A 87 24.48 -6.16 -19.11
C LEU A 87 23.08 -6.43 -18.58
N ARG A 88 22.08 -5.70 -19.11
CA ARG A 88 20.68 -5.87 -18.68
C ARG A 88 20.20 -7.27 -18.97
N GLY A 89 19.58 -7.90 -17.98
CA GLY A 89 19.06 -9.26 -17.97
C GLY A 89 20.08 -10.34 -17.67
N LYS A 90 21.40 -10.12 -17.89
CA LYS A 90 22.46 -11.08 -17.56
C LYS A 90 23.17 -10.73 -16.27
N LEU A 91 23.54 -9.47 -16.09
CA LEU A 91 24.20 -9.00 -14.89
C LEU A 91 23.17 -8.46 -13.89
N PHE A 92 22.26 -7.63 -14.34
CA PHE A 92 21.17 -7.11 -13.51
C PHE A 92 19.83 -7.08 -14.25
N SER A 93 18.78 -7.33 -13.50
CA SER A 93 17.39 -7.29 -13.96
C SER A 93 16.53 -6.52 -12.98
N MET A 94 15.29 -6.21 -13.36
CA MET A 94 14.37 -5.43 -12.54
C MET A 94 12.96 -6.01 -12.54
N VAL A 95 12.39 -6.10 -11.35
CA VAL A 95 10.94 -6.29 -11.14
C VAL A 95 10.36 -4.91 -10.85
N PHE A 96 9.46 -4.44 -11.71
CA PHE A 96 8.84 -3.13 -11.61
C PHE A 96 7.65 -3.13 -10.65
N GLN A 97 7.32 -1.97 -10.12
CA GLN A 97 6.30 -1.74 -9.09
C GLN A 97 4.90 -2.24 -9.48
N ASP A 98 4.48 -2.03 -10.74
CA ASP A 98 3.14 -2.39 -11.19
C ASP A 98 3.18 -3.52 -12.24
N PRO A 99 2.73 -4.73 -11.88
CA PRO A 99 2.67 -5.85 -12.82
C PRO A 99 1.64 -5.64 -13.95
N MET A 100 0.65 -4.74 -13.75
CA MET A 100 -0.37 -4.46 -14.77
C MET A 100 0.20 -3.67 -15.94
N THR A 101 1.12 -2.75 -15.69
CA THR A 101 1.80 -1.97 -16.72
C THR A 101 3.01 -2.69 -17.31
N SER A 102 3.58 -3.65 -16.56
CA SER A 102 4.76 -4.41 -16.98
C SER A 102 4.43 -5.55 -17.96
N LEU A 103 3.21 -6.11 -17.89
CA LEU A 103 2.75 -7.20 -18.77
C LEU A 103 1.92 -6.65 -19.93
N ASN A 104 2.21 -7.12 -21.15
CA ASN A 104 1.40 -6.80 -22.32
C ASN A 104 0.07 -7.58 -22.30
N PRO A 105 -1.09 -6.90 -22.18
CA PRO A 105 -2.39 -7.57 -22.04
C PRO A 105 -2.82 -8.34 -23.30
N THR A 106 -2.22 -8.06 -24.46
CA THR A 106 -2.55 -8.69 -25.75
C THR A 106 -1.67 -9.89 -26.08
N MET A 107 -0.68 -10.21 -25.25
CA MET A 107 0.20 -11.36 -25.41
C MET A 107 -0.06 -12.40 -24.32
N THR A 108 0.11 -13.68 -24.64
CA THR A 108 0.06 -14.74 -23.62
C THR A 108 1.26 -14.65 -22.70
N ILE A 109 1.12 -15.14 -21.46
CA ILE A 109 2.22 -15.12 -20.48
C ILE A 109 3.43 -15.90 -20.98
N GLY A 110 3.21 -17.10 -21.52
CA GLY A 110 4.30 -17.91 -22.09
C GLY A 110 5.05 -17.22 -23.22
N ALA A 111 4.35 -16.45 -24.07
CA ALA A 111 4.98 -15.70 -25.16
C ALA A 111 5.89 -14.58 -24.62
N GLN A 112 5.48 -13.88 -23.56
CA GLN A 112 6.26 -12.80 -22.96
C GLN A 112 7.52 -13.34 -22.24
N ILE A 113 7.41 -14.44 -21.50
CA ILE A 113 8.57 -15.09 -20.87
C ILE A 113 9.50 -15.66 -21.94
N ALA A 114 8.95 -16.32 -22.99
CA ALA A 114 9.72 -16.86 -24.11
C ALA A 114 10.46 -15.76 -24.90
N GLU A 115 9.89 -14.56 -25.01
CA GLU A 115 10.56 -13.39 -25.60
C GLU A 115 11.80 -13.00 -24.79
N ALA A 116 11.68 -12.92 -23.46
CA ALA A 116 12.81 -12.62 -22.59
C ALA A 116 13.91 -13.69 -22.69
N VAL A 117 13.55 -14.99 -22.67
CA VAL A 117 14.50 -16.09 -22.84
C VAL A 117 15.23 -15.97 -24.18
N ARG A 118 14.52 -15.72 -25.28
CA ARG A 118 15.09 -15.58 -26.63
C ARG A 118 16.07 -14.43 -26.76
N VAL A 119 15.78 -13.29 -26.07
CA VAL A 119 16.67 -12.11 -26.08
C VAL A 119 18.01 -12.45 -25.42
N HIS A 120 17.99 -13.23 -24.33
CA HIS A 120 19.21 -13.55 -23.57
C HIS A 120 19.97 -14.76 -24.10
N ASP A 121 19.29 -15.71 -24.73
CA ASP A 121 19.91 -16.85 -25.38
C ASP A 121 19.33 -17.10 -26.80
N PRO A 122 19.80 -16.35 -27.80
CA PRO A 122 19.30 -16.43 -29.18
C PRO A 122 19.66 -17.73 -29.90
N LYS A 123 20.51 -18.59 -29.29
CA LYS A 123 20.93 -19.87 -29.88
C LYS A 123 19.91 -20.98 -29.63
N LEU A 124 19.00 -20.80 -28.68
CA LEU A 124 17.98 -21.79 -28.35
C LEU A 124 16.98 -21.97 -29.49
N THR A 125 16.58 -23.21 -29.75
CA THR A 125 15.46 -23.51 -30.65
C THR A 125 14.14 -23.05 -30.03
N ARG A 126 13.13 -22.85 -30.88
CA ARG A 126 11.79 -22.42 -30.39
C ARG A 126 11.24 -23.35 -29.32
N ARG A 127 11.43 -24.65 -29.43
CA ARG A 127 11.00 -25.63 -28.40
C ARG A 127 11.72 -25.41 -27.08
N GLN A 128 13.04 -25.31 -27.11
CA GLN A 128 13.86 -25.08 -25.92
C GLN A 128 13.50 -23.76 -25.22
N ILE A 129 13.18 -22.69 -25.97
CA ILE A 129 12.72 -21.41 -25.42
C ILE A 129 11.41 -21.58 -24.63
N TYR A 130 10.43 -22.32 -25.21
CA TYR A 130 9.15 -22.55 -24.51
C TYR A 130 9.28 -23.51 -23.33
N ASP A 131 10.14 -24.55 -23.45
CA ASP A 131 10.46 -25.44 -22.32
C ASP A 131 11.09 -24.64 -21.16
N ARG A 132 12.04 -23.76 -21.48
CA ARG A 132 12.65 -22.87 -20.49
C ARG A 132 11.65 -21.87 -19.88
N ALA A 133 10.75 -21.33 -20.65
CA ALA A 133 9.67 -20.47 -20.15
C ALA A 133 8.77 -21.21 -19.14
N ALA A 134 8.44 -22.48 -19.42
CA ALA A 134 7.67 -23.32 -18.50
C ALA A 134 8.46 -23.61 -17.20
N GLU A 135 9.76 -23.89 -17.29
CA GLU A 135 10.64 -24.06 -16.11
C GLU A 135 10.67 -22.78 -15.24
N LEU A 136 10.78 -21.60 -15.86
CA LEU A 136 10.76 -20.33 -15.12
C LEU A 136 9.41 -20.09 -14.44
N MET A 137 8.29 -20.45 -15.10
CA MET A 137 6.98 -20.40 -14.45
C MET A 137 6.88 -21.36 -13.25
N GLN A 138 7.48 -22.54 -13.33
CA GLN A 138 7.55 -23.49 -12.21
C GLN A 138 8.46 -22.96 -11.09
N LEU A 139 9.61 -22.38 -11.43
CA LEU A 139 10.53 -21.77 -10.46
C LEU A 139 9.85 -20.69 -9.60
N VAL A 140 8.97 -19.89 -10.22
CA VAL A 140 8.17 -18.89 -9.50
C VAL A 140 6.85 -19.47 -8.95
N GLU A 141 6.74 -20.79 -8.85
CA GLU A 141 5.62 -21.51 -8.23
C GLU A 141 4.26 -21.19 -8.89
N ILE A 142 4.21 -21.11 -10.23
CA ILE A 142 2.95 -21.07 -10.99
C ILE A 142 2.56 -22.51 -11.31
N ASP A 143 1.49 -22.98 -10.65
CA ASP A 143 0.95 -24.32 -10.89
C ASP A 143 0.49 -24.49 -12.35
N ARG A 144 0.61 -25.74 -12.87
CA ARG A 144 0.20 -26.09 -14.23
C ARG A 144 0.79 -25.12 -15.27
N ALA A 145 2.09 -24.86 -15.18
CA ALA A 145 2.80 -23.87 -16.01
C ALA A 145 2.54 -24.09 -17.51
N GLN A 146 2.58 -25.35 -17.98
CA GLN A 146 2.36 -25.70 -19.39
C GLN A 146 0.96 -25.36 -19.91
N GLU A 147 -0.07 -25.50 -19.06
CA GLU A 147 -1.43 -25.12 -19.42
C GLU A 147 -1.62 -23.60 -19.40
N ARG A 148 -1.09 -22.97 -18.34
CA ARG A 148 -1.28 -21.54 -18.08
C ARG A 148 -0.44 -20.63 -18.97
N MET A 149 0.65 -21.12 -19.56
CA MET A 149 1.47 -20.30 -20.46
C MET A 149 0.69 -19.80 -21.71
N HIS A 150 -0.41 -20.45 -22.06
CA HIS A 150 -1.28 -20.04 -23.16
C HIS A 150 -2.34 -18.98 -22.76
N LEU A 151 -2.43 -18.66 -21.47
CA LEU A 151 -3.39 -17.68 -20.95
C LEU A 151 -2.82 -16.26 -21.02
N TYR A 152 -3.73 -15.28 -21.06
CA TYR A 152 -3.40 -13.85 -21.06
C TYR A 152 -3.31 -13.32 -19.63
N PRO A 153 -2.64 -12.16 -19.40
CA PRO A 153 -2.48 -11.58 -18.07
C PRO A 153 -3.78 -11.40 -17.27
N HIS A 154 -4.88 -11.09 -17.92
CA HIS A 154 -6.18 -10.89 -17.27
C HIS A 154 -6.79 -12.16 -16.65
N HIS A 155 -6.30 -13.35 -17.00
CA HIS A 155 -6.70 -14.61 -16.37
C HIS A 155 -5.93 -14.91 -15.06
N PHE A 156 -4.94 -14.09 -14.70
CA PHE A 156 -4.10 -14.28 -13.52
C PHE A 156 -4.50 -13.31 -12.39
N SER A 157 -4.42 -13.77 -11.15
CA SER A 157 -4.55 -12.90 -9.98
C SER A 157 -3.38 -11.92 -9.87
N GLY A 158 -3.46 -10.90 -9.00
CA GLY A 158 -2.39 -9.94 -8.76
C GLY A 158 -1.06 -10.61 -8.40
N GLY A 159 -1.07 -11.52 -7.42
CA GLY A 159 0.12 -12.26 -7.02
C GLY A 159 0.67 -13.18 -8.12
N MET A 160 -0.20 -13.81 -8.91
CA MET A 160 0.25 -14.61 -10.07
C MET A 160 0.88 -13.75 -11.16
N ARG A 161 0.37 -12.54 -11.42
CA ARG A 161 0.98 -11.59 -12.37
C ARG A 161 2.35 -11.16 -11.89
N GLN A 162 2.49 -10.90 -10.58
CA GLN A 162 3.79 -10.57 -9.96
C GLN A 162 4.79 -11.71 -10.16
N ARG A 163 4.38 -12.97 -9.94
CA ARG A 163 5.21 -14.15 -10.22
C ARG A 163 5.60 -14.24 -11.70
N CYS A 164 4.70 -13.89 -12.64
CA CYS A 164 5.04 -13.84 -14.07
C CYS A 164 6.10 -12.77 -14.38
N VAL A 165 6.00 -11.56 -13.78
CA VAL A 165 7.02 -10.51 -13.94
C VAL A 165 8.37 -10.96 -13.36
N MET A 166 8.36 -11.67 -12.22
CA MET A 166 9.58 -12.29 -11.67
C MET A 166 10.18 -13.31 -12.64
N ALA A 167 9.36 -14.19 -13.26
CA ALA A 167 9.84 -15.17 -14.25
C ALA A 167 10.51 -14.48 -15.44
N ILE A 168 9.96 -13.36 -15.91
CA ILE A 168 10.55 -12.55 -16.99
C ILE A 168 11.91 -11.95 -16.51
N ALA A 169 11.97 -11.41 -15.31
CA ALA A 169 13.18 -10.83 -14.76
C ALA A 169 14.30 -11.86 -14.56
N LEU A 170 13.96 -13.11 -14.28
CA LEU A 170 14.89 -14.21 -14.05
C LEU A 170 15.32 -14.91 -15.36
N ALA A 171 14.73 -14.59 -16.50
CA ALA A 171 14.97 -15.29 -17.78
C ALA A 171 16.44 -15.28 -18.22
N GLY A 172 17.20 -14.24 -17.88
CA GLY A 172 18.63 -14.09 -18.18
C GLY A 172 19.58 -14.62 -17.10
N ASN A 173 19.08 -15.22 -16.00
CA ASN A 173 19.85 -15.61 -14.81
C ASN A 173 20.70 -14.45 -14.27
N PRO A 174 20.10 -13.33 -13.85
CA PRO A 174 20.83 -12.14 -13.41
C PRO A 174 21.62 -12.39 -12.12
N THR A 175 22.76 -11.71 -11.98
CA THR A 175 23.57 -11.72 -10.74
C THR A 175 22.99 -10.76 -9.70
N ILE A 176 22.38 -9.64 -10.15
CA ILE A 176 21.76 -8.62 -9.30
C ILE A 176 20.30 -8.45 -9.74
N LEU A 177 19.38 -8.49 -8.77
CA LEU A 177 17.96 -8.19 -8.99
C LEU A 177 17.59 -6.88 -8.28
N PHE A 178 17.02 -5.94 -9.02
CA PHE A 178 16.36 -4.77 -8.47
C PHE A 178 14.85 -5.07 -8.36
N ALA A 179 14.29 -5.04 -7.17
CA ALA A 179 12.88 -5.24 -6.92
C ALA A 179 12.26 -3.94 -6.40
N ASP A 180 11.55 -3.22 -7.28
CA ASP A 180 10.95 -1.92 -6.96
C ASP A 180 9.51 -2.14 -6.47
N GLU A 181 9.32 -2.12 -5.17
CA GLU A 181 8.04 -2.34 -4.46
C GLU A 181 7.28 -3.59 -4.94
N PRO A 182 7.91 -4.78 -4.97
CA PRO A 182 7.33 -5.97 -5.61
C PRO A 182 6.13 -6.56 -4.88
N THR A 183 5.81 -6.09 -3.68
CA THR A 183 4.69 -6.56 -2.85
C THR A 183 3.59 -5.53 -2.66
N THR A 184 3.73 -4.34 -3.24
CA THR A 184 2.72 -3.27 -3.14
C THR A 184 1.39 -3.71 -3.74
N ALA A 185 0.29 -3.39 -3.07
CA ALA A 185 -1.08 -3.76 -3.44
C ALA A 185 -1.39 -5.28 -3.44
N LEU A 186 -0.56 -6.09 -2.78
CA LEU A 186 -0.84 -7.49 -2.50
C LEU A 186 -1.41 -7.65 -1.09
N ASP A 187 -2.28 -8.64 -0.90
CA ASP A 187 -2.73 -9.00 0.46
C ASP A 187 -1.61 -9.67 1.26
N VAL A 188 -1.74 -9.66 2.59
CA VAL A 188 -0.69 -10.13 3.53
C VAL A 188 -0.26 -11.57 3.25
N THR A 189 -1.19 -12.45 2.89
CA THR A 189 -0.90 -13.87 2.61
C THR A 189 -0.06 -14.02 1.34
N ILE A 190 -0.46 -13.33 0.26
CA ILE A 190 0.28 -13.33 -1.01
C ILE A 190 1.62 -12.62 -0.85
N GLN A 191 1.67 -11.52 -0.08
CA GLN A 191 2.91 -10.82 0.24
C GLN A 191 3.93 -11.75 0.92
N ALA A 192 3.51 -12.49 1.96
CA ALA A 192 4.37 -13.47 2.65
C ALA A 192 4.87 -14.57 1.69
N GLN A 193 4.00 -15.09 0.82
CA GLN A 193 4.39 -16.07 -0.21
C GLN A 193 5.41 -15.51 -1.20
N ILE A 194 5.21 -14.29 -1.68
CA ILE A 194 6.15 -13.63 -2.62
C ILE A 194 7.50 -13.38 -1.94
N LEU A 195 7.53 -12.94 -0.68
CA LEU A 195 8.78 -12.75 0.07
C LEU A 195 9.51 -14.07 0.30
N GLY A 196 8.78 -15.14 0.66
CA GLY A 196 9.35 -16.49 0.78
C GLY A 196 9.95 -16.99 -0.54
N LEU A 197 9.25 -16.72 -1.65
CA LEU A 197 9.72 -17.06 -3.00
C LEU A 197 10.99 -16.26 -3.37
N PHE A 198 11.04 -14.95 -3.10
CA PHE A 198 12.23 -14.12 -3.32
C PHE A 198 13.46 -14.67 -2.57
N ARG A 199 13.29 -15.02 -1.29
CA ARG A 199 14.37 -15.59 -0.48
C ARG A 199 14.87 -16.93 -1.03
N LYS A 200 13.93 -17.83 -1.37
CA LYS A 200 14.27 -19.12 -1.95
C LYS A 200 15.08 -18.96 -3.23
N ILE A 201 14.60 -18.14 -4.17
CA ILE A 201 15.28 -17.89 -5.44
C ILE A 201 16.64 -17.23 -5.21
N GLN A 202 16.74 -16.27 -4.29
CA GLN A 202 17.98 -15.60 -3.92
C GLN A 202 19.01 -16.59 -3.37
N GLN A 203 18.59 -17.51 -2.50
CA GLN A 203 19.45 -18.54 -1.94
C GLN A 203 19.86 -19.58 -2.99
N ASP A 204 18.91 -20.08 -3.78
CA ASP A 204 19.16 -21.12 -4.79
C ASP A 204 20.08 -20.64 -5.92
N LEU A 205 19.96 -19.36 -6.31
CA LEU A 205 20.77 -18.77 -7.39
C LEU A 205 22.00 -17.98 -6.90
N GLY A 206 22.16 -17.76 -5.61
CA GLY A 206 23.23 -16.92 -5.03
C GLY A 206 23.17 -15.46 -5.50
N MET A 207 21.99 -14.99 -5.88
CA MET A 207 21.74 -13.68 -6.49
C MET A 207 21.72 -12.58 -5.41
N ALA A 208 22.37 -11.45 -5.67
CA ALA A 208 22.25 -10.26 -4.82
C ALA A 208 20.98 -9.47 -5.19
N THR A 209 20.34 -8.84 -4.21
CA THR A 209 19.06 -8.13 -4.43
C THR A 209 19.08 -6.74 -3.80
N VAL A 210 18.67 -5.71 -4.56
CA VAL A 210 18.26 -4.41 -4.02
C VAL A 210 16.75 -4.39 -3.97
N PHE A 211 16.20 -4.38 -2.75
CA PHE A 211 14.78 -4.49 -2.49
C PHE A 211 14.22 -3.14 -2.03
N VAL A 212 13.46 -2.45 -2.88
CA VAL A 212 12.83 -1.17 -2.55
C VAL A 212 11.46 -1.42 -1.95
N THR A 213 11.19 -0.82 -0.81
CA THR A 213 9.88 -0.86 -0.17
C THR A 213 9.64 0.37 0.70
N HIS A 214 8.39 0.72 0.93
CA HIS A 214 7.98 1.69 1.95
C HIS A 214 7.54 0.99 3.26
N ASP A 215 7.40 -0.33 3.26
CA ASP A 215 7.01 -1.13 4.42
C ASP A 215 8.24 -1.66 5.15
N LEU A 216 8.47 -1.13 6.37
CA LEU A 216 9.57 -1.55 7.23
C LEU A 216 9.44 -3.01 7.69
N ASN A 217 8.23 -3.55 7.86
CA ASN A 217 8.05 -4.95 8.23
C ASN A 217 8.55 -5.87 7.12
N VAL A 218 8.27 -5.51 5.87
CA VAL A 218 8.80 -6.21 4.69
C VAL A 218 10.31 -6.17 4.64
N ALA A 219 10.91 -4.99 4.90
CA ALA A 219 12.36 -4.85 4.95
C ALA A 219 12.99 -5.70 6.07
N ALA A 220 12.39 -5.69 7.28
CA ALA A 220 12.83 -6.50 8.41
C ALA A 220 12.81 -8.00 8.10
N GLU A 221 11.83 -8.43 7.33
CA GLU A 221 11.68 -9.83 6.94
C GLU A 221 12.62 -10.22 5.79
N ALA A 222 12.75 -9.39 4.76
CA ALA A 222 13.44 -9.74 3.52
C ALA A 222 14.96 -9.48 3.54
N ALA A 223 15.44 -8.46 4.25
CA ALA A 223 16.76 -7.90 4.05
C ALA A 223 17.81 -8.36 5.08
N ASP A 224 19.07 -8.37 4.63
CA ASP A 224 20.25 -8.52 5.50
C ASP A 224 20.73 -7.15 6.01
N ARG A 225 20.67 -6.12 5.15
CA ARG A 225 20.96 -4.72 5.49
C ARG A 225 19.85 -3.81 5.00
N VAL A 226 19.69 -2.69 5.68
CA VAL A 226 18.66 -1.67 5.38
C VAL A 226 19.33 -0.31 5.21
N ALA A 227 19.01 0.37 4.11
CA ALA A 227 19.33 1.76 3.84
C ALA A 227 18.05 2.60 3.93
N VAL A 228 18.01 3.51 4.89
CA VAL A 228 16.88 4.44 5.08
C VAL A 228 17.12 5.68 4.24
N MET A 229 16.19 5.97 3.33
CA MET A 229 16.33 7.06 2.36
C MET A 229 15.32 8.16 2.62
N TYR A 230 15.78 9.41 2.75
CA TYR A 230 14.95 10.59 2.93
C TYR A 230 15.42 11.73 2.04
N ALA A 231 14.50 12.42 1.37
CA ALA A 231 14.79 13.61 0.54
C ALA A 231 15.99 13.45 -0.41
N GLY A 232 16.09 12.28 -1.05
CA GLY A 232 17.14 11.97 -2.01
C GLY A 232 18.47 11.49 -1.42
N LYS A 233 18.60 11.33 -0.10
CA LYS A 233 19.82 10.89 0.58
C LYS A 233 19.61 9.61 1.39
N ILE A 234 20.65 8.80 1.54
CA ILE A 234 20.69 7.76 2.59
C ILE A 234 21.01 8.47 3.91
N VAL A 235 20.05 8.44 4.84
CA VAL A 235 20.20 9.08 6.15
C VAL A 235 20.65 8.10 7.23
N GLU A 236 20.41 6.81 7.02
CA GLU A 236 20.91 5.75 7.90
C GLU A 236 21.07 4.46 7.11
N ILE A 237 22.14 3.70 7.36
CA ILE A 237 22.39 2.39 6.75
C ILE A 237 23.07 1.48 7.77
N GLY A 238 22.60 0.24 7.87
CA GLY A 238 23.15 -0.75 8.78
C GLY A 238 22.60 -2.15 8.51
N THR A 239 22.98 -3.13 9.31
CA THR A 239 22.32 -4.42 9.32
C THR A 239 20.86 -4.27 9.75
N THR A 240 20.01 -5.18 9.33
CA THR A 240 18.60 -5.14 9.73
C THR A 240 18.45 -5.08 11.26
N GLU A 241 19.28 -5.82 12.01
CA GLU A 241 19.28 -5.79 13.46
C GLU A 241 19.61 -4.40 14.03
N GLU A 242 20.65 -3.73 13.51
CA GLU A 242 21.07 -2.38 13.95
C GLU A 242 19.95 -1.36 13.71
N ILE A 243 19.35 -1.34 12.51
CA ILE A 243 18.31 -0.36 12.16
C ILE A 243 17.03 -0.54 12.99
N PHE A 244 16.65 -1.78 13.33
CA PHE A 244 15.43 -2.03 14.08
C PHE A 244 15.61 -2.01 15.60
N ARG A 245 16.82 -2.33 16.12
CA ARG A 245 17.08 -2.37 17.57
C ARG A 245 17.78 -1.13 18.12
N ASP A 246 18.65 -0.53 17.33
CA ASP A 246 19.50 0.60 17.74
C ASP A 246 19.51 1.70 16.65
N PRO A 247 18.32 2.16 16.18
CA PRO A 247 18.23 3.22 15.19
C PRO A 247 18.86 4.51 15.73
N ARG A 248 19.56 5.25 14.90
CA ARG A 248 20.31 6.47 15.30
C ARG A 248 19.73 7.74 14.70
N HIS A 249 19.13 7.66 13.51
CA HIS A 249 18.58 8.85 12.88
C HIS A 249 17.14 9.14 13.36
N PRO A 250 16.79 10.39 13.69
CA PRO A 250 15.42 10.75 14.16
C PRO A 250 14.31 10.40 13.17
N TYR A 251 14.58 10.42 11.87
CA TYR A 251 13.62 9.99 10.85
C TYR A 251 13.32 8.48 10.97
N THR A 252 14.34 7.64 11.17
CA THR A 252 14.17 6.20 11.40
C THR A 252 13.35 5.94 12.66
N TRP A 253 13.59 6.72 13.73
CA TRP A 253 12.75 6.66 14.93
C TRP A 253 11.29 6.97 14.63
N GLY A 254 11.05 8.00 13.82
CA GLY A 254 9.70 8.39 13.41
C GLY A 254 9.01 7.30 12.60
N LEU A 255 9.70 6.72 11.63
CA LEU A 255 9.18 5.63 10.81
C LEU A 255 8.80 4.40 11.65
N LEU A 256 9.70 3.95 12.55
CA LEU A 256 9.44 2.81 13.42
C LEU A 256 8.24 3.07 14.35
N ARG A 257 8.20 4.25 15.00
CA ARG A 257 7.10 4.62 15.89
C ARG A 257 5.74 4.76 15.18
N SER A 258 5.74 5.02 13.88
CA SER A 258 4.52 5.11 13.08
C SER A 258 3.91 3.73 12.77
N LEU A 259 4.64 2.64 13.02
CA LEU A 259 4.11 1.28 12.88
C LEU A 259 3.11 0.99 14.00
N PRO A 260 1.95 0.35 13.71
CA PRO A 260 0.93 0.02 14.70
C PRO A 260 1.45 -0.83 15.87
N VAL A 261 2.45 -1.66 15.63
CA VAL A 261 3.09 -2.51 16.66
C VAL A 261 3.68 -1.67 17.80
N TYR A 262 4.25 -0.50 17.49
CA TYR A 262 4.77 0.43 18.50
C TYR A 262 3.70 1.33 19.12
N GLY A 263 2.50 1.37 18.54
CA GLY A 263 1.33 2.11 19.06
C GLY A 263 0.44 1.30 20.00
N ARG A 264 0.75 0.02 20.26
CA ARG A 264 -0.04 -0.80 21.19
C ARG A 264 -0.13 -0.12 22.58
N GLY A 265 -1.34 -0.01 23.12
CA GLY A 265 -1.60 0.65 24.39
C GLY A 265 -1.68 2.17 24.34
N GLN A 266 -1.49 2.80 23.19
CA GLN A 266 -1.66 4.25 22.99
C GLN A 266 -3.00 4.58 22.33
N GLU A 267 -3.52 5.77 22.60
CA GLU A 267 -4.76 6.25 21.94
C GLU A 267 -4.54 6.59 20.48
N THR A 268 -3.35 7.04 20.11
CA THR A 268 -3.00 7.49 18.77
C THR A 268 -1.67 6.90 18.32
N LEU A 269 -1.54 6.61 17.03
CA LEU A 269 -0.26 6.26 16.42
C LEU A 269 0.63 7.50 16.35
N TYR A 270 1.93 7.31 16.55
CA TYR A 270 2.87 8.38 16.28
C TYR A 270 2.87 8.73 14.79
N THR A 271 2.93 10.01 14.49
CA THR A 271 3.03 10.52 13.11
C THR A 271 4.21 11.45 12.99
N ILE A 272 4.98 11.30 11.91
CA ILE A 272 6.07 12.24 11.62
C ILE A 272 5.43 13.58 11.25
N PRO A 273 5.77 14.69 11.96
CA PRO A 273 5.13 15.98 11.72
C PRO A 273 5.50 16.55 10.34
N GLY A 274 4.63 17.38 9.78
CA GLY A 274 4.89 18.12 8.54
C GLY A 274 4.93 17.25 7.28
N LEU A 275 5.41 17.84 6.20
CA LEU A 275 5.56 17.19 4.89
C LEU A 275 7.04 17.14 4.50
N PRO A 276 7.46 16.14 3.68
CA PRO A 276 8.81 16.12 3.10
C PRO A 276 9.09 17.41 2.32
N PRO A 277 10.34 17.91 2.33
CA PRO A 277 10.71 19.10 1.59
C PRO A 277 10.60 18.89 0.09
N THR A 278 10.35 19.94 -0.65
CA THR A 278 10.40 19.90 -2.10
C THR A 278 11.84 19.80 -2.59
N LEU A 279 12.14 18.80 -3.41
CA LEU A 279 13.47 18.58 -3.97
C LEU A 279 13.77 19.49 -5.19
N LEU A 280 12.88 20.42 -5.49
CA LEU A 280 13.13 21.51 -6.44
C LEU A 280 14.18 22.50 -5.88
N ASN A 281 14.06 22.82 -4.59
CA ASN A 281 15.00 23.65 -3.84
C ASN A 281 15.28 22.97 -2.50
N PRO A 282 16.15 21.96 -2.45
CA PRO A 282 16.46 21.27 -1.21
C PRO A 282 17.06 22.25 -0.18
N PRO A 283 16.78 22.08 1.12
CA PRO A 283 17.38 22.92 2.17
C PRO A 283 18.91 22.80 2.17
N LYS A 284 19.60 23.80 2.70
CA LYS A 284 21.05 23.79 2.82
C LYS A 284 21.52 22.84 3.94
N GLY A 285 20.79 22.79 5.03
CA GLY A 285 21.05 21.90 6.16
C GLY A 285 20.39 20.54 6.00
N ASP A 286 20.20 19.86 7.14
CA ASP A 286 19.50 18.58 7.17
C ASP A 286 18.07 18.72 6.60
N ALA A 287 17.77 17.93 5.58
CA ALA A 287 16.44 17.94 4.97
C ALA A 287 15.32 17.54 5.95
N PHE A 288 15.66 16.84 7.02
CA PHE A 288 14.70 16.44 8.05
C PHE A 288 14.54 17.48 9.17
N ALA A 289 15.39 18.50 9.27
CA ALA A 289 15.41 19.48 10.39
C ALA A 289 14.01 20.04 10.74
N CYS A 290 13.22 20.47 9.75
CA CYS A 290 11.89 21.03 9.97
C CYS A 290 10.86 20.04 10.53
N ARG A 291 11.12 18.73 10.42
CA ARG A 291 10.27 17.64 10.92
C ARG A 291 10.87 16.93 12.13
N ASN A 292 12.09 17.30 12.51
CA ASN A 292 12.83 16.66 13.57
C ASN A 292 12.54 17.37 14.91
N PRO A 293 11.84 16.72 15.87
CA PRO A 293 11.59 17.32 17.19
C PRO A 293 12.88 17.56 18.02
N TYR A 294 13.98 16.96 17.58
CA TYR A 294 15.29 17.01 18.24
C TYR A 294 16.31 17.82 17.44
N ALA A 295 15.85 18.63 16.46
CA ALA A 295 16.74 19.41 15.62
C ALA A 295 17.58 20.39 16.44
N LEU A 296 18.86 20.45 16.12
CA LEU A 296 19.81 21.41 16.64
C LEU A 296 19.88 22.63 15.69
N ALA A 297 20.42 23.76 16.14
CA ALA A 297 20.60 24.94 15.29
C ALA A 297 21.40 24.64 14.01
N ILE A 298 22.44 23.81 14.13
CA ILE A 298 23.31 23.42 13.02
C ILE A 298 22.56 22.61 11.96
N ASP A 299 21.51 21.85 12.33
CA ASP A 299 20.70 21.09 11.36
C ASP A 299 20.06 22.00 10.29
N TYR A 300 19.82 23.28 10.58
CA TYR A 300 19.27 24.23 9.63
C TYR A 300 20.32 24.90 8.74
N GLU A 301 21.59 24.83 9.09
CA GLU A 301 22.69 25.53 8.44
C GLU A 301 23.55 24.60 7.59
N GLU A 302 23.85 23.39 8.12
CA GLU A 302 24.77 22.44 7.49
C GLU A 302 24.20 21.03 7.49
N GLU A 303 24.43 20.31 6.37
CA GLU A 303 24.04 18.90 6.25
C GLU A 303 24.94 18.03 7.15
N PRO A 304 24.37 17.11 7.94
CA PRO A 304 25.18 16.18 8.75
C PRO A 304 25.94 15.19 7.85
N PRO A 305 27.21 14.92 8.16
CA PRO A 305 27.93 13.83 7.50
C PRO A 305 27.40 12.47 7.98
N LEU A 306 27.72 11.41 7.25
CA LEU A 306 27.48 10.04 7.71
C LEU A 306 28.47 9.71 8.83
N PHE A 307 28.01 9.77 10.08
CA PHE A 307 28.79 9.34 11.25
C PHE A 307 28.83 7.82 11.32
N ARG A 308 29.99 7.26 11.61
CA ARG A 308 30.16 5.83 11.85
C ARG A 308 29.74 5.47 13.27
N VAL A 309 28.73 4.60 13.41
CA VAL A 309 28.26 4.07 14.69
C VAL A 309 28.93 2.73 15.02
N SER A 310 29.00 1.84 14.02
CA SER A 310 29.70 0.56 14.07
C SER A 310 30.44 0.30 12.74
N ASP A 311 30.97 -0.89 12.55
CA ASP A 311 31.63 -1.28 11.29
C ASP A 311 30.63 -1.36 10.11
N THR A 312 29.35 -1.58 10.40
CA THR A 312 28.28 -1.76 9.43
C THR A 312 27.20 -0.68 9.52
N HIS A 313 27.18 0.12 10.60
CA HIS A 313 26.14 1.09 10.89
C HIS A 313 26.62 2.53 10.77
N TYR A 314 25.95 3.31 9.92
CA TYR A 314 26.22 4.73 9.69
C TYR A 314 24.93 5.53 9.73
N ALA A 315 24.95 6.75 10.29
CA ALA A 315 23.80 7.64 10.32
C ALA A 315 24.19 9.11 10.12
N ALA A 316 23.38 9.83 9.34
CA ALA A 316 23.60 11.24 9.01
C ALA A 316 22.79 12.13 9.96
N THR A 317 23.27 12.33 11.17
CA THR A 317 22.62 13.21 12.15
C THR A 317 23.64 13.87 13.06
N TRP A 318 23.51 15.18 13.29
CA TRP A 318 24.34 15.92 14.23
C TRP A 318 24.18 15.47 15.68
N LEU A 319 23.14 14.70 16.01
CA LEU A 319 22.97 14.10 17.35
C LEU A 319 24.08 13.09 17.70
N LEU A 320 24.87 12.64 16.74
CA LEU A 320 26.03 11.76 16.93
C LEU A 320 27.35 12.53 17.12
N ASP A 321 27.37 13.84 16.95
CA ASP A 321 28.53 14.68 17.28
C ASP A 321 28.79 14.64 18.80
N GLU A 322 30.05 14.62 19.22
CA GLU A 322 30.44 14.52 20.62
C GLU A 322 29.91 15.69 21.48
N ARG A 323 29.64 16.84 20.85
CA ARG A 323 29.12 18.07 21.48
C ARG A 323 27.59 18.06 21.61
N ALA A 324 26.92 17.16 20.93
CA ALA A 324 25.46 17.10 20.92
C ALA A 324 24.89 16.58 22.24
N PRO A 325 23.67 16.98 22.61
CA PRO A 325 22.97 16.42 23.76
C PRO A 325 22.70 14.92 23.54
N LYS A 326 22.98 14.10 24.55
CA LYS A 326 22.69 12.66 24.49
C LYS A 326 21.19 12.42 24.57
N ILE A 327 20.58 12.01 23.47
CA ILE A 327 19.16 11.69 23.38
C ILE A 327 19.02 10.18 23.30
N THR A 328 18.20 9.61 24.20
CA THR A 328 17.80 8.21 24.10
C THR A 328 16.77 8.05 22.99
N PRO A 329 16.95 7.15 22.01
CA PRO A 329 15.96 6.91 20.99
C PRO A 329 14.57 6.63 21.60
N PRO A 330 13.52 7.35 21.18
CA PRO A 330 12.18 7.19 21.77
C PRO A 330 11.45 5.92 21.27
N VAL A 331 12.17 5.01 20.65
CA VAL A 331 11.67 3.73 20.18
C VAL A 331 11.72 2.74 21.33
N ARG A 332 10.63 2.64 22.11
CA ARG A 332 10.51 1.68 23.22
C ARG A 332 9.75 0.44 22.76
N LYS A 333 10.18 -0.73 23.23
CA LYS A 333 9.36 -1.95 23.15
C LYS A 333 8.11 -1.77 24.02
N THR A 334 6.95 -1.98 23.45
CA THR A 334 5.65 -1.83 24.14
C THR A 334 5.14 -3.14 24.74
N ALA A 335 6.04 -4.12 24.98
CA ALA A 335 5.67 -5.43 25.53
C ALA A 335 4.94 -5.38 26.89
N ASP A 336 5.09 -4.27 27.63
CA ASP A 336 4.58 -4.14 29.01
C ASP A 336 3.39 -3.18 29.15
N LEU A 337 2.86 -2.61 28.07
CA LEU A 337 1.69 -1.73 28.18
C LEU A 337 0.39 -2.54 28.04
N PRO A 338 -0.54 -2.39 29.00
CA PRO A 338 -1.86 -2.99 28.85
C PRO A 338 -2.49 -2.47 27.55
N PRO A 339 -3.13 -3.31 26.77
CA PRO A 339 -3.79 -2.89 25.55
C PRO A 339 -4.82 -1.82 25.89
N TYR A 340 -4.94 -0.80 25.03
CA TYR A 340 -5.94 0.26 25.18
C TYR A 340 -7.34 -0.35 25.31
N SER A 341 -8.06 -0.03 26.40
CA SER A 341 -9.42 -0.51 26.59
C SER A 341 -10.40 0.42 25.88
N HIS A 342 -10.95 -0.02 24.74
CA HIS A 342 -12.18 0.58 24.27
C HIS A 342 -13.25 0.34 25.35
N SER A 343 -13.85 1.40 25.87
CA SER A 343 -15.00 1.26 26.77
C SER A 343 -16.13 0.62 25.97
N VAL A 344 -16.40 -0.65 26.24
CA VAL A 344 -17.60 -1.34 25.68
C VAL A 344 -18.81 -0.58 26.20
N ARG A 345 -19.45 0.15 25.31
CA ARG A 345 -20.75 0.79 25.57
C ARG A 345 -21.81 -0.29 25.43
N GLU A 346 -22.34 -0.80 26.53
CA GLU A 346 -23.14 -2.03 26.59
C GLU A 346 -24.48 -2.00 25.85
N GLU A 347 -25.08 -0.84 25.57
CA GLU A 347 -26.36 -0.73 24.84
C GLU A 347 -26.27 0.29 23.72
N GLN A 348 -25.71 -0.12 22.58
CA GLN A 348 -25.73 0.70 21.38
C GLN A 348 -26.77 0.21 20.37
N GLU A 349 -27.54 1.18 19.81
CA GLU A 349 -28.48 0.97 18.72
C GLU A 349 -27.79 0.37 17.49
N ILE A 350 -28.40 -0.64 16.87
CA ILE A 350 -27.92 -1.22 15.61
C ILE A 350 -28.18 -0.22 14.49
N LEU A 351 -27.11 0.30 13.88
CA LEU A 351 -27.19 1.22 12.76
C LEU A 351 -27.36 0.49 11.43
N LEU A 352 -26.58 -0.58 11.23
CA LEU A 352 -26.61 -1.42 10.02
C LEU A 352 -26.76 -2.88 10.42
N ASP A 353 -27.70 -3.59 9.79
CA ASP A 353 -27.93 -5.02 9.99
C ASP A 353 -27.97 -5.73 8.63
N VAL A 354 -26.96 -6.53 8.36
CA VAL A 354 -26.80 -7.33 7.15
C VAL A 354 -27.21 -8.77 7.45
N ARG A 355 -28.21 -9.31 6.72
CA ARG A 355 -28.77 -10.64 6.97
C ARG A 355 -28.75 -11.49 5.70
N HIS A 356 -28.06 -12.63 5.75
CA HIS A 356 -28.03 -13.66 4.71
C HIS A 356 -27.70 -13.10 3.31
N LEU A 357 -26.80 -12.10 3.25
CA LEU A 357 -26.47 -11.38 2.03
C LEU A 357 -25.77 -12.30 1.03
N THR A 358 -26.31 -12.38 -0.18
CA THR A 358 -25.74 -13.16 -1.29
C THR A 358 -25.67 -12.31 -2.56
N HIS A 359 -24.56 -12.43 -3.30
CA HIS A 359 -24.39 -11.76 -4.57
C HIS A 359 -23.54 -12.59 -5.55
N VAL A 360 -24.04 -12.73 -6.76
CA VAL A 360 -23.46 -13.56 -7.82
C VAL A 360 -23.19 -12.72 -9.05
N PHE A 361 -21.96 -12.83 -9.59
CA PHE A 361 -21.59 -12.24 -10.88
C PHE A 361 -21.64 -13.30 -11.99
N PRO A 362 -22.21 -12.99 -13.16
CA PRO A 362 -22.08 -13.86 -14.34
C PRO A 362 -20.64 -13.78 -14.86
N LEU A 363 -19.95 -14.92 -15.00
CA LEU A 363 -18.65 -15.01 -15.67
C LEU A 363 -18.85 -15.23 -17.17
N ASP A 364 -19.72 -16.18 -17.53
CA ASP A 364 -20.07 -16.53 -18.89
C ASP A 364 -21.57 -16.80 -19.01
N LYS A 365 -22.05 -17.15 -20.20
CA LYS A 365 -23.46 -17.54 -20.44
C LYS A 365 -23.94 -18.72 -19.56
N LYS A 366 -23.00 -19.55 -19.04
CA LYS A 366 -23.31 -20.76 -18.26
C LYS A 366 -22.67 -20.80 -16.87
N THR A 367 -21.67 -19.96 -16.60
CA THR A 367 -20.90 -19.97 -15.37
C THR A 367 -21.14 -18.69 -14.58
N THR A 368 -21.30 -18.83 -13.27
CA THR A 368 -21.49 -17.71 -12.33
C THR A 368 -20.45 -17.81 -11.22
N PHE A 369 -20.06 -16.66 -10.69
CA PHE A 369 -19.15 -16.55 -9.55
C PHE A 369 -19.91 -15.94 -8.37
N LYS A 370 -20.00 -16.69 -7.26
CA LYS A 370 -20.62 -16.23 -6.04
C LYS A 370 -19.61 -15.42 -5.24
N ALA A 371 -19.68 -14.10 -5.36
CA ALA A 371 -18.75 -13.18 -4.68
C ALA A 371 -19.09 -12.97 -3.22
N VAL A 372 -20.36 -13.06 -2.84
CA VAL A 372 -20.86 -13.01 -1.47
C VAL A 372 -21.84 -14.16 -1.28
N ASP A 373 -21.67 -14.96 -0.25
CA ASP A 373 -22.40 -16.19 0.04
C ASP A 373 -22.83 -16.25 1.49
N ASP A 374 -24.07 -15.89 1.75
CA ASP A 374 -24.72 -15.98 3.08
C ASP A 374 -24.01 -15.18 4.19
N VAL A 375 -23.66 -13.92 3.90
CA VAL A 375 -22.95 -13.04 4.85
C VAL A 375 -23.95 -12.33 5.77
N SER A 376 -23.72 -12.42 7.09
CA SER A 376 -24.54 -11.77 8.12
C SER A 376 -23.65 -11.12 9.18
N PHE A 377 -23.86 -9.83 9.45
CA PHE A 377 -23.21 -9.08 10.53
C PHE A 377 -23.96 -7.78 10.84
N GLN A 378 -23.63 -7.17 11.97
CA GLN A 378 -24.24 -5.93 12.43
C GLN A 378 -23.16 -4.91 12.77
N ILE A 379 -23.45 -3.63 12.52
CA ILE A 379 -22.66 -2.48 12.97
C ILE A 379 -23.51 -1.64 13.91
N LYS A 380 -23.00 -1.38 15.10
CA LYS A 380 -23.63 -0.52 16.10
C LYS A 380 -23.31 0.95 15.81
N ARG A 381 -24.10 1.85 16.36
CA ARG A 381 -23.87 3.30 16.26
C ARG A 381 -22.56 3.67 16.97
N GLY A 382 -21.68 4.40 16.27
CA GLY A 382 -20.36 4.80 16.79
C GLY A 382 -19.33 3.67 16.85
N GLU A 383 -19.60 2.50 16.26
CA GLU A 383 -18.70 1.36 16.17
C GLU A 383 -17.82 1.44 14.92
N ILE A 384 -16.55 1.05 15.04
CA ILE A 384 -15.67 0.75 13.90
C ILE A 384 -15.62 -0.76 13.72
N PHE A 385 -16.33 -1.27 12.71
CA PHE A 385 -16.34 -2.67 12.34
C PHE A 385 -15.33 -2.94 11.23
N GLY A 386 -14.34 -3.79 11.50
CA GLY A 386 -13.33 -4.23 10.53
C GLY A 386 -13.82 -5.40 9.67
N LEU A 387 -13.59 -5.37 8.37
CA LEU A 387 -13.84 -6.51 7.48
C LEU A 387 -12.54 -6.89 6.78
N ILE A 388 -11.99 -8.05 7.15
CA ILE A 388 -10.67 -8.53 6.71
C ILE A 388 -10.77 -9.82 5.89
N GLY A 389 -9.70 -10.15 5.17
CA GLY A 389 -9.59 -11.36 4.34
C GLY A 389 -8.76 -11.11 3.08
N GLU A 390 -8.44 -12.15 2.34
CA GLU A 390 -7.67 -12.06 1.09
C GLU A 390 -8.35 -11.23 0.00
N SER A 391 -7.56 -10.78 -0.97
CA SER A 391 -8.07 -10.12 -2.17
C SER A 391 -9.02 -11.08 -2.93
N GLY A 392 -10.18 -10.57 -3.36
CA GLY A 392 -11.20 -11.38 -4.00
C GLY A 392 -12.12 -12.17 -3.03
N SER A 393 -11.97 -12.04 -1.70
CA SER A 393 -12.88 -12.69 -0.73
C SER A 393 -14.28 -12.09 -0.67
N GLY A 394 -14.54 -10.97 -1.38
CA GLY A 394 -15.87 -10.36 -1.48
C GLY A 394 -16.07 -9.08 -0.66
N LYS A 395 -15.09 -8.59 0.10
CA LYS A 395 -15.17 -7.40 0.98
C LYS A 395 -15.69 -6.16 0.27
N SER A 396 -15.04 -5.74 -0.82
CA SER A 396 -15.47 -4.57 -1.60
C SER A 396 -16.84 -4.76 -2.26
N THR A 397 -17.23 -6.03 -2.54
CA THR A 397 -18.59 -6.33 -3.02
C THR A 397 -19.62 -6.08 -1.93
N VAL A 398 -19.35 -6.50 -0.69
CA VAL A 398 -20.19 -6.19 0.48
C VAL A 398 -20.33 -4.68 0.67
N ALA A 399 -19.25 -3.92 0.61
CA ALA A 399 -19.27 -2.45 0.69
C ALA A 399 -20.18 -1.83 -0.39
N ARG A 400 -20.05 -2.26 -1.64
CA ARG A 400 -20.87 -1.77 -2.76
C ARG A 400 -22.34 -2.15 -2.64
N LEU A 401 -22.67 -3.31 -2.07
CA LEU A 401 -24.03 -3.72 -1.77
C LEU A 401 -24.65 -2.84 -0.67
N ILE A 402 -23.92 -2.57 0.41
CA ILE A 402 -24.35 -1.67 1.50
C ILE A 402 -24.60 -0.25 0.97
N MET A 403 -23.81 0.21 0.00
CA MET A 403 -23.97 1.52 -0.63
C MET A 403 -25.00 1.54 -1.76
N ASN A 404 -25.72 0.44 -2.03
CA ASN A 404 -26.66 0.27 -3.14
C ASN A 404 -26.05 0.52 -4.54
N LEU A 405 -24.73 0.38 -4.69
CA LEU A 405 -24.05 0.40 -5.99
C LEU A 405 -24.30 -0.90 -6.75
N TYR A 406 -24.49 -2.00 -6.02
CA TYR A 406 -25.00 -3.27 -6.52
C TYR A 406 -26.30 -3.64 -5.81
N ARG A 407 -27.10 -4.53 -6.42
CA ARG A 407 -28.26 -5.15 -5.77
C ARG A 407 -27.97 -6.62 -5.49
N PRO A 408 -28.35 -7.12 -4.31
CA PRO A 408 -28.21 -8.53 -3.99
C PRO A 408 -28.93 -9.41 -5.03
N ASN A 409 -28.34 -10.56 -5.38
CA ASN A 409 -28.93 -11.53 -6.29
C ASN A 409 -28.40 -12.94 -6.00
N VAL A 410 -29.17 -13.97 -6.33
CA VAL A 410 -28.83 -15.39 -6.16
C VAL A 410 -28.44 -16.07 -7.47
N GLY A 411 -28.26 -15.32 -8.54
CA GLY A 411 -27.75 -15.85 -9.80
C GLY A 411 -28.71 -16.72 -10.59
N THR A 412 -30.03 -16.46 -10.54
CA THR A 412 -30.96 -17.09 -11.47
C THR A 412 -30.64 -16.59 -12.87
N ALA A 413 -30.22 -17.51 -13.75
CA ALA A 413 -29.90 -17.24 -15.14
C ALA A 413 -31.19 -16.80 -15.87
N VAL A 414 -31.43 -15.50 -15.96
CA VAL A 414 -32.39 -14.97 -16.93
C VAL A 414 -31.66 -14.87 -18.26
N ALA A 415 -31.82 -15.90 -19.06
CA ALA A 415 -31.37 -15.91 -20.43
C ALA A 415 -31.89 -14.65 -21.16
N GLY A 416 -30.97 -13.79 -21.56
CA GLY A 416 -31.21 -12.86 -22.66
C GLY A 416 -31.58 -11.41 -22.40
N LYS A 417 -31.48 -10.86 -21.17
CA LYS A 417 -31.65 -9.40 -20.99
C LYS A 417 -30.51 -8.78 -20.18
N LYS A 418 -29.76 -7.90 -20.83
CA LYS A 418 -28.78 -7.01 -20.17
C LYS A 418 -29.54 -6.11 -19.20
N GLN A 419 -29.29 -6.25 -17.88
CA GLN A 419 -29.79 -5.30 -16.89
C GLN A 419 -28.92 -4.04 -16.94
N PHE A 420 -29.39 -3.03 -17.65
CA PHE A 420 -28.90 -1.65 -17.50
C PHE A 420 -29.71 -0.96 -16.40
N PHE A 421 -29.06 -0.02 -15.68
CA PHE A 421 -29.66 0.87 -14.71
C PHE A 421 -31.05 1.36 -15.18
N GLY A 422 -32.11 1.06 -14.42
CA GLY A 422 -33.40 1.71 -14.58
C GLY A 422 -34.58 0.88 -15.11
N GLN A 423 -34.48 -0.45 -15.33
CA GLN A 423 -35.66 -1.22 -15.77
C GLN A 423 -36.33 -1.97 -14.60
N ASN A 424 -37.61 -1.64 -14.38
CA ASN A 424 -38.52 -2.32 -13.46
C ASN A 424 -38.71 -3.78 -13.93
N LEU A 425 -38.30 -4.75 -13.13
CA LEU A 425 -38.80 -6.12 -13.23
C LEU A 425 -40.07 -6.25 -12.37
N SER A 426 -41.21 -6.15 -13.01
CA SER A 426 -42.45 -6.64 -12.47
C SER A 426 -42.42 -8.17 -12.46
N GLY A 427 -42.46 -8.78 -11.30
CA GLY A 427 -42.76 -10.19 -11.15
C GLY A 427 -41.87 -10.96 -10.19
N GLY A 428 -42.43 -11.28 -9.02
CA GLY A 428 -42.06 -12.42 -8.19
C GLY A 428 -40.91 -12.17 -7.18
N ASP A 429 -41.22 -12.45 -6.00
CA ASP A 429 -40.58 -12.49 -4.69
C ASP A 429 -39.09 -12.97 -4.62
N GLN A 430 -38.20 -12.54 -5.54
CA GLN A 430 -36.78 -12.95 -5.60
C GLN A 430 -35.87 -12.10 -4.70
N SER A 431 -36.32 -10.97 -4.18
CA SER A 431 -35.54 -10.10 -3.29
C SER A 431 -35.30 -10.74 -1.91
N HIS A 432 -36.20 -11.61 -1.47
CA HIS A 432 -36.13 -12.25 -0.14
C HIS A 432 -35.10 -13.40 -0.07
N SER A 433 -34.72 -13.98 -1.21
CA SER A 433 -33.75 -15.07 -1.26
C SER A 433 -32.27 -14.59 -1.29
N ALA A 434 -32.02 -13.34 -1.63
CA ALA A 434 -30.66 -12.77 -1.73
C ALA A 434 -30.19 -12.06 -0.45
N GLY A 435 -30.97 -12.14 0.63
CA GLY A 435 -30.70 -11.48 1.91
C GLY A 435 -31.25 -10.06 2.00
N ARG A 436 -31.06 -9.43 3.17
CA ARG A 436 -31.53 -8.08 3.48
C ARG A 436 -30.43 -7.23 4.06
N ILE A 437 -30.48 -5.94 3.77
CA ILE A 437 -29.63 -4.93 4.40
C ILE A 437 -30.55 -3.89 5.02
N LEU A 438 -30.56 -3.86 6.35
CA LEU A 438 -31.36 -2.92 7.12
C LEU A 438 -30.46 -1.77 7.61
N TYR A 439 -30.74 -0.55 7.21
CA TYR A 439 -30.09 0.64 7.72
C TYR A 439 -31.08 1.46 8.53
N LYS A 440 -30.84 1.66 9.82
CA LYS A 440 -31.81 2.26 10.76
C LYS A 440 -33.18 1.55 10.70
N GLY A 441 -33.18 0.23 10.57
CA GLY A 441 -34.40 -0.58 10.45
C GLY A 441 -35.08 -0.55 9.07
N ILE A 442 -34.60 0.26 8.12
CA ILE A 442 -35.15 0.40 6.76
C ILE A 442 -34.44 -0.59 5.83
N ASP A 443 -35.20 -1.49 5.19
CA ASP A 443 -34.62 -2.37 4.15
C ASP A 443 -34.27 -1.54 2.92
N ILE A 444 -32.96 -1.34 2.71
CA ILE A 444 -32.44 -0.53 1.61
C ILE A 444 -32.49 -1.24 0.26
N ASN A 445 -32.77 -2.54 0.24
CA ASN A 445 -32.94 -3.33 -0.99
C ASN A 445 -34.38 -3.28 -1.51
N ASP A 446 -35.37 -2.89 -0.67
CA ASP A 446 -36.74 -2.65 -1.09
C ASP A 446 -36.79 -1.38 -1.96
N PRO A 447 -37.22 -1.48 -3.24
CA PRO A 447 -37.26 -0.32 -4.14
C PRO A 447 -38.22 0.80 -3.70
N ILE A 448 -39.27 0.46 -2.96
CA ILE A 448 -40.28 1.42 -2.46
C ILE A 448 -39.69 2.18 -1.28
N LEU A 449 -39.18 1.47 -0.27
CA LEU A 449 -38.54 2.05 0.90
C LEU A 449 -37.29 2.87 0.54
N PHE A 450 -36.47 2.35 -0.37
CA PHE A 450 -35.30 3.09 -0.88
C PHE A 450 -35.71 4.42 -1.52
N ARG A 451 -36.78 4.42 -2.35
CA ARG A 451 -37.26 5.65 -3.01
C ARG A 451 -37.80 6.66 -2.01
N GLN A 452 -38.57 6.19 -1.03
CA GLN A 452 -39.12 7.04 0.03
C GLN A 452 -38.04 7.71 0.88
N HIS A 453 -36.95 6.99 1.19
CA HIS A 453 -35.88 7.45 2.07
C HIS A 453 -34.60 7.83 1.31
N LYS A 454 -34.67 7.97 -0.02
CA LYS A 454 -33.47 8.14 -0.90
C LYS A 454 -32.53 9.24 -0.44
N LYS A 455 -33.07 10.44 -0.12
CA LYS A 455 -32.24 11.58 0.29
C LYS A 455 -31.47 11.25 1.59
N MET A 456 -32.17 10.79 2.62
CA MET A 456 -31.57 10.38 3.89
C MET A 456 -30.51 9.31 3.67
N LEU A 457 -30.81 8.24 2.92
CA LEU A 457 -29.89 7.15 2.65
C LEU A 457 -28.62 7.59 1.89
N GLN A 458 -28.73 8.60 1.02
CA GLN A 458 -27.60 9.12 0.25
C GLN A 458 -26.76 10.16 1.03
N THR A 459 -27.34 10.82 2.03
CA THR A 459 -26.62 11.80 2.85
C THR A 459 -25.92 11.16 4.04
N THR A 460 -26.59 10.23 4.74
CA THR A 460 -26.09 9.66 5.99
C THR A 460 -25.12 8.49 5.81
N ARG A 461 -24.97 7.97 4.59
CA ARG A 461 -24.00 6.92 4.25
C ARG A 461 -23.07 7.41 3.16
N GLN A 462 -21.78 7.34 3.40
CA GLN A 462 -20.75 7.75 2.43
C GLN A 462 -19.72 6.65 2.25
N ILE A 463 -19.03 6.64 1.10
CA ILE A 463 -17.99 5.68 0.79
C ILE A 463 -16.69 6.38 0.40
N ILE A 464 -15.58 5.88 0.93
CA ILE A 464 -14.22 6.18 0.48
C ILE A 464 -13.75 4.97 -0.30
N PHE A 465 -13.45 5.17 -1.59
CA PHE A 465 -13.01 4.10 -2.48
C PHE A 465 -11.50 3.84 -2.33
N GLN A 466 -11.09 2.63 -2.65
CA GLN A 466 -9.71 2.14 -2.60
C GLN A 466 -8.75 3.00 -3.43
N ASP A 467 -9.10 3.34 -4.66
CA ASP A 467 -8.28 4.16 -5.55
C ASP A 467 -8.80 5.61 -5.59
N SER A 468 -8.12 6.49 -4.86
CA SER A 468 -8.42 7.92 -4.87
C SER A 468 -8.15 8.59 -6.22
N ASN A 469 -7.27 8.03 -7.07
CA ASN A 469 -6.96 8.60 -8.37
C ASN A 469 -8.13 8.43 -9.36
N SER A 470 -8.75 7.25 -9.37
CA SER A 470 -9.93 6.98 -10.21
C SER A 470 -11.23 7.54 -9.62
N SER A 471 -11.30 7.74 -8.30
CA SER A 471 -12.51 8.22 -7.62
C SER A 471 -12.68 9.74 -7.62
N LEU A 472 -11.62 10.49 -7.90
CA LEU A 472 -11.64 11.95 -8.01
C LEU A 472 -11.67 12.39 -9.48
N ASN A 473 -12.55 13.34 -9.80
CA ASN A 473 -12.61 13.90 -11.15
C ASN A 473 -11.37 14.78 -11.41
N GLN A 474 -10.47 14.32 -12.29
CA GLN A 474 -9.20 14.99 -12.61
C GLN A 474 -9.36 16.38 -13.25
N ARG A 475 -10.57 16.74 -13.71
CA ARG A 475 -10.89 18.02 -14.35
C ARG A 475 -11.53 19.04 -13.39
N MET A 476 -11.80 18.64 -12.14
CA MET A 476 -12.37 19.51 -11.12
C MET A 476 -11.30 19.97 -10.14
N ARG A 477 -11.44 21.16 -9.60
CA ARG A 477 -10.58 21.65 -8.52
C ARG A 477 -10.94 20.98 -7.22
N VAL A 478 -10.01 20.93 -6.28
CA VAL A 478 -10.20 20.27 -4.97
C VAL A 478 -11.44 20.79 -4.24
N TRP A 479 -11.64 22.12 -4.17
CA TRP A 479 -12.82 22.69 -3.50
C TRP A 479 -14.14 22.30 -4.17
N ASP A 480 -14.17 22.17 -5.51
CA ASP A 480 -15.31 21.69 -6.27
C ASP A 480 -15.65 20.25 -5.95
N ILE A 481 -14.62 19.39 -5.86
CA ILE A 481 -14.75 17.96 -5.53
C ILE A 481 -15.32 17.79 -4.12
N ILE A 482 -14.79 18.54 -3.14
CA ILE A 482 -15.25 18.44 -1.74
C ILE A 482 -16.71 18.86 -1.61
N THR A 483 -17.13 19.90 -2.34
CA THR A 483 -18.47 20.46 -2.22
C THR A 483 -19.48 19.90 -3.22
N GLU A 484 -19.07 19.05 -4.15
CA GLU A 484 -19.94 18.42 -5.15
C GLU A 484 -21.12 17.68 -4.53
N PRO A 485 -20.97 16.85 -3.46
CA PRO A 485 -22.09 16.16 -2.85
C PRO A 485 -23.17 17.11 -2.30
N LEU A 486 -22.77 18.22 -1.69
CA LEU A 486 -23.69 19.24 -1.17
C LEU A 486 -24.50 19.88 -2.30
N ARG A 487 -23.83 20.19 -3.42
CA ARG A 487 -24.50 20.77 -4.60
C ARG A 487 -25.50 19.81 -5.23
N ILE A 488 -25.13 18.53 -5.38
CA ILE A 488 -26.00 17.50 -5.97
C ILE A 488 -27.25 17.26 -5.11
N GLN A 489 -27.09 17.26 -3.77
CA GLN A 489 -28.19 17.03 -2.84
C GLN A 489 -28.96 18.30 -2.48
N HIS A 490 -28.59 19.46 -3.04
CA HIS A 490 -29.15 20.77 -2.72
C HIS A 490 -29.17 21.06 -1.22
N ILE A 491 -28.05 20.78 -0.54
CA ILE A 491 -27.87 21.03 0.89
C ILE A 491 -27.23 22.41 1.05
N VAL A 492 -27.82 23.21 1.93
CA VAL A 492 -27.22 24.49 2.33
C VAL A 492 -25.96 24.18 3.14
N PRO A 493 -24.80 24.74 2.75
CA PRO A 493 -23.55 24.48 3.46
C PRO A 493 -23.66 24.91 4.94
N PRO A 494 -23.32 24.04 5.91
CA PRO A 494 -23.43 24.36 7.34
C PRO A 494 -22.65 25.63 7.73
N ARG A 495 -21.60 25.97 6.98
CA ARG A 495 -20.72 27.14 7.25
C ARG A 495 -21.01 28.34 6.34
N GLY A 496 -22.24 28.44 5.84
CA GLY A 496 -22.76 29.60 5.10
C GLY A 496 -22.37 29.67 3.64
N SER A 497 -21.25 29.10 3.20
CA SER A 497 -20.86 29.04 1.80
C SER A 497 -20.10 27.75 1.46
N LEU A 498 -20.18 27.32 0.18
CA LEU A 498 -19.43 26.15 -0.31
C LEU A 498 -17.92 26.31 -0.14
N TRP A 499 -17.41 27.54 -0.31
CA TRP A 499 -15.99 27.81 -0.12
C TRP A 499 -15.56 27.70 1.34
N ALA A 500 -16.34 28.24 2.28
CA ALA A 500 -16.07 28.11 3.71
C ALA A 500 -16.14 26.64 4.17
N GLU A 501 -17.08 25.89 3.61
CA GLU A 501 -17.20 24.45 3.86
C GLU A 501 -15.96 23.70 3.35
N ALA A 502 -15.53 23.97 2.13
CA ALA A 502 -14.33 23.34 1.56
C ALA A 502 -13.07 23.65 2.40
N LYS A 503 -12.89 24.90 2.85
CA LYS A 503 -11.79 25.28 3.75
C LYS A 503 -11.82 24.50 5.07
N PHE A 504 -13.00 24.42 5.68
CA PHE A 504 -13.16 23.67 6.91
C PHE A 504 -12.79 22.19 6.74
N GLN A 505 -13.32 21.55 5.70
CA GLN A 505 -13.05 20.14 5.43
C GLN A 505 -11.56 19.89 5.12
N MET A 506 -10.89 20.82 4.41
CA MET A 506 -9.45 20.74 4.18
C MET A 506 -8.64 20.80 5.48
N HIS A 507 -8.95 21.78 6.34
CA HIS A 507 -8.33 21.89 7.63
C HIS A 507 -8.55 20.64 8.48
N TYR A 508 -9.78 20.12 8.46
CA TYR A 508 -10.20 18.96 9.23
C TYR A 508 -9.45 17.68 8.86
N VAL A 509 -9.14 17.50 7.57
CA VAL A 509 -8.29 16.38 7.12
C VAL A 509 -6.79 16.70 7.14
N GLY A 510 -6.39 17.83 7.73
CA GLY A 510 -4.99 18.23 7.87
C GLY A 510 -4.32 18.62 6.55
N LEU A 511 -5.05 19.25 5.64
CA LEU A 511 -4.52 19.81 4.39
C LEU A 511 -4.57 21.34 4.39
N ASP A 512 -3.53 21.94 3.79
CA ASP A 512 -3.45 23.39 3.62
C ASP A 512 -4.50 23.88 2.62
N GLU A 513 -5.17 24.99 2.92
CA GLU A 513 -6.16 25.62 2.04
C GLU A 513 -5.59 26.10 0.71
N ALA A 514 -4.27 26.28 0.59
CA ALA A 514 -3.59 26.58 -0.67
C ALA A 514 -3.82 25.50 -1.75
N TYR A 515 -4.17 24.27 -1.35
CA TYR A 515 -4.49 23.20 -2.30
C TYR A 515 -5.91 23.28 -2.88
N LEU A 516 -6.81 24.09 -2.34
CA LEU A 516 -8.22 24.17 -2.78
C LEU A 516 -8.37 24.48 -4.28
N ASN A 517 -7.48 25.30 -4.84
CA ASN A 517 -7.51 25.68 -6.24
C ASN A 517 -6.74 24.72 -7.16
N ARG A 518 -6.09 23.70 -6.63
CA ARG A 518 -5.34 22.71 -7.41
C ARG A 518 -6.26 21.64 -7.98
N TYR A 519 -5.73 20.93 -8.97
CA TYR A 519 -6.35 19.74 -9.55
C TYR A 519 -5.76 18.46 -8.90
N PRO A 520 -6.49 17.34 -8.87
CA PRO A 520 -6.01 16.08 -8.28
C PRO A 520 -4.66 15.62 -8.82
N ALA A 521 -4.37 15.84 -10.11
CA ALA A 521 -3.08 15.51 -10.72
C ALA A 521 -1.88 16.24 -10.12
N GLU A 522 -2.11 17.39 -9.45
CA GLU A 522 -1.07 18.20 -8.80
C GLU A 522 -0.83 17.80 -7.32
N LEU A 523 -1.56 16.79 -6.82
CA LEU A 523 -1.51 16.32 -5.45
C LEU A 523 -0.75 15.00 -5.35
N SER A 524 -0.12 14.75 -4.19
CA SER A 524 0.42 13.42 -3.86
C SER A 524 -0.71 12.40 -3.62
N GLY A 525 -0.39 11.09 -3.61
CA GLY A 525 -1.35 10.03 -3.33
C GLY A 525 -2.08 10.24 -1.99
N GLY A 526 -1.34 10.52 -0.92
CA GLY A 526 -1.91 10.79 0.40
C GLY A 526 -2.76 12.06 0.46
N GLN A 527 -2.38 13.12 -0.27
CA GLN A 527 -3.19 14.33 -0.38
C GLN A 527 -4.50 14.06 -1.13
N ARG A 528 -4.47 13.30 -2.24
CA ARG A 528 -5.69 12.88 -2.95
C ARG A 528 -6.61 12.07 -2.05
N GLN A 529 -6.06 11.13 -1.27
CA GLN A 529 -6.84 10.33 -0.34
C GLN A 529 -7.54 11.20 0.72
N ARG A 530 -6.84 12.19 1.29
CA ARG A 530 -7.45 13.14 2.23
C ARG A 530 -8.53 14.00 1.59
N VAL A 531 -8.39 14.38 0.32
CA VAL A 531 -9.46 15.07 -0.43
C VAL A 531 -10.68 14.15 -0.62
N ALA A 532 -10.48 12.85 -0.90
CA ALA A 532 -11.57 11.89 -0.99
C ALA A 532 -12.30 11.70 0.36
N ILE A 533 -11.53 11.69 1.47
CA ILE A 533 -12.09 11.69 2.82
C ILE A 533 -12.88 12.99 3.09
N ALA A 534 -12.30 14.16 2.81
CA ALA A 534 -12.95 15.46 2.98
C ALA A 534 -14.28 15.55 2.19
N ARG A 535 -14.31 15.00 0.96
CA ARG A 535 -15.54 14.90 0.15
C ARG A 535 -16.61 14.06 0.86
N ALA A 536 -16.25 12.92 1.42
CA ALA A 536 -17.20 12.06 2.13
C ALA A 536 -17.70 12.73 3.42
N LEU A 537 -16.82 13.42 4.15
CA LEU A 537 -17.14 14.11 5.40
C LEU A 537 -18.02 15.35 5.21
N SER A 538 -17.98 16.01 4.02
CA SER A 538 -18.79 17.20 3.75
C SER A 538 -20.30 16.96 3.89
N MET A 539 -20.74 15.69 3.87
CA MET A 539 -22.12 15.28 4.05
C MET A 539 -22.47 14.98 5.52
N GLU A 540 -21.54 15.05 6.46
CA GLU A 540 -21.68 14.69 7.87
C GLU A 540 -22.37 13.30 8.03
N PRO A 541 -21.77 12.22 7.50
CA PRO A 541 -22.40 10.90 7.46
C PRO A 541 -22.48 10.26 8.85
N GLU A 542 -23.48 9.37 9.07
CA GLU A 542 -23.53 8.53 10.26
C GLU A 542 -22.80 7.20 10.05
N LEU A 543 -22.72 6.71 8.80
CA LEU A 543 -21.97 5.52 8.40
C LEU A 543 -20.99 5.89 7.29
N LEU A 544 -19.70 5.62 7.56
CA LEU A 544 -18.65 5.76 6.57
C LEU A 544 -18.11 4.37 6.19
N VAL A 545 -18.25 4.01 4.93
CA VAL A 545 -17.68 2.78 4.37
C VAL A 545 -16.31 3.13 3.78
N ALA A 546 -15.25 2.61 4.38
CA ALA A 546 -13.87 2.86 3.96
C ALA A 546 -13.30 1.59 3.31
N ASP A 547 -13.27 1.56 1.97
CA ASP A 547 -12.79 0.41 1.19
C ASP A 547 -11.30 0.59 0.91
N GLU A 548 -10.45 -0.05 1.71
CA GLU A 548 -8.98 0.01 1.69
C GLU A 548 -8.42 1.45 1.64
N PRO A 549 -8.82 2.33 2.57
CA PRO A 549 -8.55 3.77 2.47
C PRO A 549 -7.07 4.14 2.65
N VAL A 550 -6.23 3.22 3.08
CA VAL A 550 -4.79 3.44 3.35
C VAL A 550 -3.89 2.58 2.46
N ALA A 551 -4.43 1.76 1.59
CA ALA A 551 -3.66 0.96 0.63
C ALA A 551 -2.80 1.88 -0.26
N SER A 552 -1.56 1.52 -0.52
CA SER A 552 -0.61 2.31 -1.34
C SER A 552 -0.14 3.66 -0.73
N LEU A 553 -0.34 3.89 0.55
CA LEU A 553 0.18 5.07 1.25
C LEU A 553 1.38 4.70 2.12
N ASP A 554 2.28 5.67 2.31
CA ASP A 554 3.42 5.52 3.23
C ASP A 554 2.94 5.35 4.68
N VAL A 555 3.70 4.59 5.48
CA VAL A 555 3.38 4.25 6.88
C VAL A 555 3.02 5.49 7.72
N SER A 556 3.76 6.60 7.56
CA SER A 556 3.49 7.85 8.27
C SER A 556 2.13 8.47 7.90
N ILE A 557 1.74 8.41 6.61
CA ILE A 557 0.44 8.91 6.13
C ILE A 557 -0.69 7.97 6.55
N GLN A 558 -0.45 6.65 6.53
CA GLN A 558 -1.41 5.66 7.04
C GLN A 558 -1.75 5.94 8.50
N ALA A 559 -0.74 6.14 9.35
CA ALA A 559 -0.94 6.48 10.77
C ALA A 559 -1.78 7.76 10.95
N GLN A 560 -1.54 8.80 10.14
CA GLN A 560 -2.31 10.04 10.18
C GLN A 560 -3.79 9.82 9.82
N ILE A 561 -4.10 8.98 8.82
CA ILE A 561 -5.48 8.69 8.40
C ILE A 561 -6.19 7.82 9.44
N VAL A 562 -5.50 6.84 10.01
CA VAL A 562 -6.05 6.00 11.09
C VAL A 562 -6.39 6.84 12.32
N ASN A 563 -5.48 7.75 12.73
CA ASN A 563 -5.76 8.71 13.80
C ASN A 563 -6.94 9.63 13.48
N LEU A 564 -7.06 10.09 12.23
CA LEU A 564 -8.20 10.89 11.78
C LEU A 564 -9.51 10.11 11.92
N PHE A 565 -9.59 8.84 11.50
CA PHE A 565 -10.79 8.04 11.63
C PHE A 565 -11.17 7.81 13.09
N ARG A 566 -10.18 7.60 13.97
CA ARG A 566 -10.42 7.47 15.40
C ARG A 566 -10.96 8.76 16.02
N HIS A 567 -10.38 9.89 15.67
CA HIS A 567 -10.85 11.21 16.09
C HIS A 567 -12.30 11.48 15.62
N LEU A 568 -12.61 11.16 14.37
CA LEU A 568 -13.96 11.24 13.81
C LEU A 568 -14.97 10.40 14.59
N GLN A 569 -14.61 9.17 14.98
CA GLN A 569 -15.46 8.31 15.79
C GLN A 569 -15.68 8.91 17.17
N GLN A 570 -14.62 9.39 17.83
CA GLN A 570 -14.68 9.89 19.20
C GLN A 570 -15.45 11.20 19.32
N GLU A 571 -15.21 12.16 18.43
CA GLU A 571 -15.83 13.50 18.50
C GLU A 571 -17.23 13.56 17.87
N HIS A 572 -17.45 12.85 16.77
CA HIS A 572 -18.71 12.95 16.01
C HIS A 572 -19.58 11.71 16.10
N GLY A 573 -19.10 10.63 16.73
CA GLY A 573 -19.85 9.39 16.85
C GLY A 573 -20.10 8.68 15.52
N PHE A 574 -19.26 8.90 14.50
CA PHE A 574 -19.38 8.21 13.22
C PHE A 574 -19.18 6.71 13.39
N SER A 575 -19.99 5.93 12.67
CA SER A 575 -19.80 4.49 12.58
C SER A 575 -19.04 4.16 11.30
N PHE A 576 -18.20 3.14 11.34
CA PHE A 576 -17.37 2.76 10.20
C PHE A 576 -17.56 1.29 9.83
N LEU A 577 -17.61 1.02 8.53
CA LEU A 577 -17.20 -0.26 7.96
C LEU A 577 -15.81 -0.08 7.37
N PHE A 578 -14.80 -0.57 8.06
CA PHE A 578 -13.40 -0.43 7.68
C PHE A 578 -12.91 -1.70 7.01
N ILE A 579 -12.67 -1.65 5.70
CA ILE A 579 -12.12 -2.76 4.92
C ILE A 579 -10.63 -2.52 4.77
N ALA A 580 -9.81 -3.45 5.22
CA ALA A 580 -8.37 -3.38 5.07
C ALA A 580 -7.75 -4.77 4.87
N HIS A 581 -6.57 -4.76 4.30
CA HIS A 581 -5.69 -5.92 4.22
C HIS A 581 -4.57 -5.85 5.27
N ASP A 582 -4.27 -4.66 5.81
CA ASP A 582 -3.31 -4.50 6.92
C ASP A 582 -3.97 -4.83 8.26
N LEU A 583 -3.63 -6.01 8.77
CA LEU A 583 -4.21 -6.54 10.00
C LEU A 583 -3.76 -5.75 11.25
N ALA A 584 -2.56 -5.18 11.25
CA ALA A 584 -2.07 -4.39 12.37
C ALA A 584 -2.86 -3.07 12.53
N MET A 585 -3.25 -2.46 11.40
CA MET A 585 -4.14 -1.29 11.40
C MET A 585 -5.54 -1.65 11.90
N VAL A 586 -6.06 -2.82 11.52
CA VAL A 586 -7.37 -3.31 12.00
C VAL A 586 -7.32 -3.60 13.50
N GLU A 587 -6.27 -4.25 13.99
CA GLU A 587 -6.06 -4.51 15.42
C GLU A 587 -6.05 -3.20 16.23
N PHE A 588 -5.44 -2.15 15.69
CA PHE A 588 -5.36 -0.84 16.35
C PHE A 588 -6.68 -0.06 16.31
N LEU A 589 -7.40 -0.07 15.18
CA LEU A 589 -8.51 0.86 14.93
C LEU A 589 -9.88 0.26 15.27
N CYS A 590 -10.12 -1.03 14.97
CA CYS A 590 -11.45 -1.61 14.97
C CYS A 590 -11.89 -2.15 16.33
N ASP A 591 -13.16 -1.94 16.68
CA ASP A 591 -13.77 -2.48 17.90
C ASP A 591 -14.08 -3.98 17.74
N ARG A 592 -14.71 -4.33 16.62
CA ARG A 592 -15.02 -5.70 16.22
C ARG A 592 -14.56 -5.96 14.79
N VAL A 593 -14.34 -7.23 14.49
CA VAL A 593 -13.86 -7.65 13.18
C VAL A 593 -14.61 -8.86 12.66
N GLY A 594 -14.82 -8.90 11.35
CA GLY A 594 -15.33 -10.03 10.60
C GLY A 594 -14.29 -10.50 9.57
N VAL A 595 -14.09 -11.80 9.50
CA VAL A 595 -13.14 -12.45 8.59
C VAL A 595 -13.89 -13.05 7.41
N MET A 596 -13.59 -12.58 6.19
CA MET A 596 -14.16 -13.10 4.95
C MET A 596 -13.22 -14.05 4.24
N TYR A 597 -13.73 -15.19 3.85
CA TYR A 597 -13.04 -16.19 3.04
C TYR A 597 -13.97 -16.77 1.98
N GLN A 598 -13.56 -16.70 0.71
CA GLN A 598 -14.31 -17.24 -0.44
C GLN A 598 -15.81 -16.83 -0.45
N GLY A 599 -16.07 -15.55 -0.20
CA GLY A 599 -17.42 -15.00 -0.20
C GLY A 599 -18.20 -15.18 1.11
N LYS A 600 -17.69 -15.90 2.09
CA LYS A 600 -18.36 -16.19 3.37
C LYS A 600 -17.72 -15.44 4.53
N LEU A 601 -18.53 -15.07 5.51
CA LEU A 601 -18.06 -14.61 6.81
C LEU A 601 -17.79 -15.84 7.68
N VAL A 602 -16.50 -16.16 7.89
CA VAL A 602 -16.10 -17.42 8.55
C VAL A 602 -15.89 -17.27 10.06
N GLU A 603 -15.59 -16.05 10.51
CA GLU A 603 -15.41 -15.74 11.93
C GLU A 603 -15.74 -14.25 12.18
N THR A 604 -16.32 -13.94 13.35
CA THR A 604 -16.56 -12.56 13.80
C THR A 604 -16.48 -12.48 15.32
N GLY A 605 -15.96 -11.39 15.84
CA GLY A 605 -15.81 -11.19 17.28
C GLY A 605 -15.22 -9.83 17.62
N GLU A 606 -15.02 -9.59 18.90
CA GLU A 606 -14.22 -8.44 19.35
C GLU A 606 -12.79 -8.59 18.85
N THR A 607 -12.21 -7.50 18.35
CA THR A 607 -10.90 -7.50 17.69
C THR A 607 -9.84 -8.17 18.55
N ARG A 608 -9.77 -7.84 19.84
CA ARG A 608 -8.78 -8.40 20.75
C ARG A 608 -8.92 -9.90 20.96
N GLU A 609 -10.17 -10.37 21.20
CA GLU A 609 -10.43 -11.78 21.42
C GLU A 609 -10.08 -12.60 20.17
N LEU A 610 -10.49 -12.10 18.98
CA LEU A 610 -10.27 -12.80 17.73
C LEU A 610 -8.77 -12.85 17.36
N PHE A 611 -8.02 -11.77 17.61
CA PHE A 611 -6.57 -11.74 17.34
C PHE A 611 -5.77 -12.58 18.33
N ALA A 612 -6.19 -12.62 19.61
CA ALA A 612 -5.52 -13.43 20.62
C ALA A 612 -5.86 -14.94 20.50
N ASN A 613 -7.12 -15.28 20.19
CA ASN A 613 -7.65 -16.64 20.20
C ASN A 613 -8.47 -16.95 18.93
N PRO A 614 -7.88 -16.91 17.72
CA PRO A 614 -8.59 -17.23 16.49
C PRO A 614 -9.08 -18.69 16.50
N ARG A 615 -10.33 -18.93 16.13
CA ARG A 615 -10.94 -20.26 16.13
C ARG A 615 -10.88 -20.93 14.77
N HIS A 616 -11.23 -20.17 13.71
CA HIS A 616 -11.29 -20.73 12.36
C HIS A 616 -9.88 -20.97 11.78
N PRO A 617 -9.61 -22.11 11.10
CA PRO A 617 -8.28 -22.42 10.54
C PRO A 617 -7.75 -21.34 9.61
N TYR A 618 -8.62 -20.75 8.78
CA TYR A 618 -8.24 -19.66 7.87
C TYR A 618 -7.83 -18.40 8.65
N THR A 619 -8.55 -18.03 9.72
CA THR A 619 -8.19 -16.89 10.57
C THR A 619 -6.81 -17.09 11.20
N LYS A 620 -6.53 -18.32 11.68
CA LYS A 620 -5.20 -18.67 12.20
C LYS A 620 -4.11 -18.50 11.16
N ALA A 621 -4.33 -19.01 9.95
CA ALA A 621 -3.39 -18.87 8.85
C ALA A 621 -3.18 -17.39 8.46
N LEU A 622 -4.26 -16.61 8.35
CA LEU A 622 -4.23 -15.20 8.02
C LEU A 622 -3.43 -14.39 9.06
N LEU A 623 -3.68 -14.60 10.36
CA LEU A 623 -2.96 -13.93 11.44
C LEU A 623 -1.50 -14.40 11.56
N SER A 624 -1.21 -15.67 11.26
CA SER A 624 0.18 -16.18 11.25
C SER A 624 1.01 -15.61 10.08
N ALA A 625 0.37 -15.18 9.00
CA ALA A 625 1.01 -14.53 7.86
C ALA A 625 1.32 -13.04 8.09
N MET A 626 0.86 -12.46 9.22
CA MET A 626 1.25 -11.09 9.59
C MET A 626 2.79 -11.03 9.73
N PRO A 627 3.44 -10.04 9.11
CA PRO A 627 4.86 -9.82 9.33
C PRO A 627 5.10 -9.55 10.82
N LYS A 628 5.64 -10.54 11.52
CA LYS A 628 6.01 -10.40 12.94
C LYS A 628 7.34 -9.68 13.04
N GLY A 629 7.45 -8.45 12.52
CA GLY A 629 8.66 -7.64 12.63
C GLY A 629 9.98 -8.45 12.77
N GLY A 630 10.27 -9.33 11.80
CA GLY A 630 11.45 -10.19 11.82
C GLY A 630 11.21 -11.60 12.38
N SER A 631 10.67 -12.52 11.58
CA SER A 631 10.67 -13.96 11.93
C SER A 631 12.09 -14.56 12.02
N ARG A 632 13.09 -13.92 11.41
CA ARG A 632 14.53 -14.16 11.70
C ARG A 632 14.93 -13.72 13.12
N PHE A 633 14.15 -12.84 13.73
CA PHE A 633 14.40 -12.24 15.04
C PHE A 633 13.22 -12.46 15.99
N GLY A 634 12.49 -13.54 15.79
CA GLY A 634 11.17 -13.98 16.27
C GLY A 634 10.76 -13.80 17.74
N GLU A 635 11.59 -13.21 18.57
CA GLU A 635 11.29 -12.78 19.94
C GLU A 635 11.73 -11.33 20.19
N MET A 636 12.09 -10.58 19.13
CA MET A 636 12.84 -9.35 19.24
C MET A 636 12.03 -8.07 19.11
N LEU A 637 10.80 -8.15 18.59
CA LEU A 637 9.88 -7.01 18.44
C LEU A 637 8.60 -7.17 19.27
N VAL A 638 8.51 -8.24 20.10
CA VAL A 638 7.43 -8.45 21.09
C VAL A 638 7.93 -8.05 22.47
#